data_624557c9ef7ea2230cb713260ffbdbfc
#
_entry.id   624557c9ef7ea2230cb713260ffbdbfc
#
_cell.length_a   1.000
_cell.length_b   1.000
_cell.length_c   1.000
_cell.angle_alpha   90.00
_cell.angle_beta   90.00
_cell.angle_gamma   90.00
#
_symmetry.space_group_name_H-M   'P 1'
#
loop_
_entity.id
_entity.type
_entity.pdbx_description
1 polymer ?
#
loop_
_entity_poly.entity_id
_entity_poly.type
_entity_poly.pdbx_seq_one_letter_code
_entity_poly.pdbx_strand_id
1 'polypeptide(L)'
;MNKQNKTFNPLDWANNSVNNGVPDATRKSCGGWRNALNGRFEETSGSLGRFNGSVGASPCDPSAERGVSAPDLASPACADAQLAHGAHQCAPSSPAEDFEQLLTAIESSGIDLTNDYNDWYKIGIAIASEFGESGRDYFHRISKLYSSYNYKEVDKKYSQCISDPNPSITISTIYYLAKNAGITLPQKSQSAKDAHRCASAQVAHLAHQEPAPQTRNLVQNLPTFALPEASLPPFMADIYRADSSPATADMLLFGSIIALSSVMPKVIGIYGRKQVYANLFGFVAAPPASSKGKLADVIRIVQPIQDEIRDSNELEQFNYQEKLAAYKASGDRNALPPTPPKYRTLKIAANSSSTAVYQTLNDNDGCGFTAETEGDTLAMMMKSDFGNYSDGLRKAFHHEPISYLRRKDNEHVDITHPRWSVLLSGTYGQISTFIPNPENGLFSRFPFYCLPRTYDWLNVFDSSDETLERLFFALGRRYLGLYHVLTQRVRDLIFVLTPEQQQRFNDHFAGIQTEYVSLYGDDLVASVRRQGLIAYRMMMILSITRYVDIPEQLRDVDTFTCHDDDFQTALSMIDTLLQHTAFVFTQCLTPVESADAPVSTLTDLQRKLLSVLPEEFDRDRWRQCARSINVNPRTADRWLGQFVSKHGLLTRLSLGRYSKTSNTTQL
;
A
#
# COMPACT_ATOMS: atom_id res chain seq x y z
N MET A 1 26.79 24.27 -43.81
CA MET A 1 25.33 24.08 -43.75
C MET A 1 24.91 24.03 -42.29
N ASN A 2 24.51 25.19 -41.79
CA ASN A 2 24.11 25.40 -40.39
C ASN A 2 22.69 24.88 -40.17
N LYS A 3 22.49 23.91 -39.27
CA LYS A 3 21.18 23.63 -38.69
C LYS A 3 21.07 24.38 -37.37
N GLN A 4 20.31 25.48 -37.38
CA GLN A 4 19.91 26.21 -36.19
C GLN A 4 18.93 25.38 -35.35
N ASN A 5 19.32 25.12 -34.13
CA ASN A 5 18.40 24.59 -33.08
C ASN A 5 17.40 25.71 -32.71
N LYS A 6 16.14 25.53 -33.04
CA LYS A 6 15.04 26.36 -32.52
C LYS A 6 14.74 25.90 -31.10
N THR A 7 15.08 26.73 -30.12
CA THR A 7 14.63 26.60 -28.74
C THR A 7 13.13 26.90 -28.68
N PHE A 8 12.38 26.02 -28.03
CA PHE A 8 10.95 26.16 -27.78
C PHE A 8 10.72 27.33 -26.79
N ASN A 9 9.93 28.34 -27.19
CA ASN A 9 9.55 29.44 -26.34
C ASN A 9 8.04 29.30 -25.97
N PRO A 10 7.71 29.14 -24.68
CA PRO A 10 6.31 28.95 -24.25
C PRO A 10 5.37 30.12 -24.57
N LEU A 11 5.91 31.33 -24.84
CA LEU A 11 5.11 32.51 -25.19
C LEU A 11 4.57 32.48 -26.64
N ASP A 12 5.16 31.69 -27.52
CA ASP A 12 4.69 31.54 -28.90
C ASP A 12 3.45 30.64 -29.01
N TRP A 13 3.19 29.82 -27.98
CA TRP A 13 2.00 28.97 -27.92
C TRP A 13 0.75 29.72 -27.46
N ALA A 14 0.90 30.70 -26.55
CA ALA A 14 -0.20 31.49 -26.02
C ALA A 14 -0.79 32.48 -27.05
N ASN A 15 -0.02 32.90 -28.06
CA ASN A 15 -0.45 33.86 -29.08
C ASN A 15 -1.11 33.22 -30.31
N ASN A 16 -1.01 31.89 -30.46
CA ASN A 16 -1.65 31.18 -31.61
C ASN A 16 -3.03 30.62 -31.30
N SER A 17 -3.56 30.78 -30.09
CA SER A 17 -4.90 30.30 -29.71
C SER A 17 -6.01 31.35 -29.81
N VAL A 18 -5.70 32.56 -30.26
CA VAL A 18 -6.69 33.69 -30.33
C VAL A 18 -7.31 33.91 -31.71
N ASN A 19 -6.88 33.20 -32.74
CA ASN A 19 -7.43 33.33 -34.08
C ASN A 19 -7.90 32.02 -34.68
N ASN A 20 -9.02 31.46 -34.16
CA ASN A 20 -9.92 30.62 -34.97
C ASN A 20 -11.35 30.81 -34.40
N GLY A 21 -12.13 31.60 -35.11
CA GLY A 21 -13.49 31.91 -34.80
C GLY A 21 -14.45 30.73 -34.90
N VAL A 22 -15.29 30.60 -33.88
CA VAL A 22 -16.53 29.81 -33.90
C VAL A 22 -17.67 30.75 -33.51
N PRO A 23 -18.85 30.71 -34.18
CA PRO A 23 -19.86 31.76 -34.12
C PRO A 23 -20.65 31.76 -32.79
N ASP A 24 -21.04 32.96 -32.47
CA ASP A 24 -21.91 33.40 -31.36
C ASP A 24 -23.33 32.78 -31.49
N ALA A 25 -23.78 32.07 -30.49
CA ALA A 25 -25.20 31.89 -30.21
C ALA A 25 -25.46 31.54 -28.74
N THR A 26 -26.23 32.40 -28.09
CA THR A 26 -26.92 32.23 -26.81
C THR A 26 -26.20 32.73 -25.55
N ARG A 27 -26.15 34.07 -25.43
CA ARG A 27 -26.28 34.73 -24.13
C ARG A 27 -27.72 34.56 -23.63
N LYS A 28 -27.90 33.82 -22.53
CA LYS A 28 -29.02 34.06 -21.60
C LYS A 28 -28.48 34.18 -20.18
N SER A 29 -28.76 35.30 -19.64
CA SER A 29 -28.62 35.83 -18.30
C SER A 29 -28.86 34.81 -17.17
N CYS A 30 -27.96 34.76 -16.21
CA CYS A 30 -28.28 34.54 -14.81
C CYS A 30 -27.47 35.56 -13.99
N GLY A 31 -28.12 36.69 -13.74
CA GLY A 31 -27.70 37.64 -12.72
C GLY A 31 -28.20 37.15 -11.36
N GLY A 32 -27.44 37.48 -10.33
CA GLY A 32 -27.96 37.60 -8.98
C GLY A 32 -27.61 36.46 -8.05
N TRP A 33 -26.51 36.57 -7.33
CA TRP A 33 -26.36 36.22 -5.92
C TRP A 33 -25.13 36.94 -5.37
N ARG A 34 -25.29 38.25 -5.12
CA ARG A 34 -24.47 39.00 -4.14
C ARG A 34 -25.46 39.75 -3.25
N ASN A 35 -25.25 39.61 -1.97
CA ASN A 35 -25.87 40.24 -0.81
C ASN A 35 -26.78 39.32 0.01
N ALA A 36 -26.21 38.70 1.02
CA ALA A 36 -26.85 38.43 2.31
C ALA A 36 -25.80 38.03 3.36
N LEU A 37 -25.06 38.99 3.88
CA LEU A 37 -24.34 38.90 5.14
C LEU A 37 -24.42 40.27 5.82
N ASN A 38 -25.52 40.54 6.50
CA ASN A 38 -25.66 41.46 7.62
C ASN A 38 -27.10 41.39 8.14
N GLY A 39 -27.30 40.71 9.25
CA GLY A 39 -28.57 40.61 9.97
C GLY A 39 -28.31 40.19 11.41
N ARG A 40 -28.44 41.18 12.29
CA ARG A 40 -28.30 41.12 13.75
C ARG A 40 -29.18 40.02 14.37
N PHE A 41 -28.66 39.39 15.41
CA PHE A 41 -29.43 38.65 16.42
C PHE A 41 -30.14 39.65 17.34
N GLU A 42 -31.44 39.51 17.50
CA GLU A 42 -32.22 39.99 18.64
C GLU A 42 -32.83 38.76 19.36
N GLU A 43 -32.59 38.74 20.67
CA GLU A 43 -33.19 37.80 21.61
C GLU A 43 -34.69 38.09 21.75
N THR A 44 -35.48 37.01 21.78
CA THR A 44 -36.79 37.06 22.49
C THR A 44 -37.03 35.72 23.19
N SER A 45 -37.08 35.81 24.49
CA SER A 45 -37.56 34.85 25.46
C SER A 45 -39.07 34.65 25.39
N GLY A 46 -39.55 33.43 25.59
CA GLY A 46 -41.00 33.14 25.77
C GLY A 46 -41.27 31.67 26.01
N SER A 47 -41.24 31.25 27.16
CA SER A 47 -42.12 30.57 28.13
C SER A 47 -43.04 29.45 27.58
N LEU A 48 -42.84 28.28 28.22
CA LEU A 48 -43.78 27.32 28.84
C LEU A 48 -45.05 26.84 28.08
N GLY A 49 -45.10 25.54 27.93
CA GLY A 49 -46.30 24.79 27.67
C GLY A 49 -46.13 23.29 27.95
N ARG A 50 -46.32 22.88 29.20
CA ARG A 50 -46.53 21.48 29.59
C ARG A 50 -47.84 20.98 29.02
N PHE A 51 -47.88 19.76 28.47
CA PHE A 51 -49.06 18.90 28.57
C PHE A 51 -48.67 17.46 28.84
N ASN A 52 -49.15 16.97 29.97
CA ASN A 52 -49.25 15.59 30.41
C ASN A 52 -50.40 14.90 29.68
N GLY A 53 -50.26 13.63 29.41
CA GLY A 53 -51.33 12.76 28.98
C GLY A 53 -50.89 11.31 28.99
N SER A 54 -51.11 10.67 30.11
CA SER A 54 -50.87 9.28 30.46
C SER A 54 -52.00 8.35 29.96
N VAL A 55 -51.75 7.02 30.12
CA VAL A 55 -52.66 5.86 30.18
C VAL A 55 -52.77 5.11 28.84
N GLY A 56 -52.59 3.80 28.71
CA GLY A 56 -52.62 2.70 29.66
C GLY A 56 -52.22 1.39 29.00
N ALA A 57 -51.65 0.60 29.77
CA ALA A 57 -51.56 -0.79 30.06
C ALA A 57 -52.29 -1.83 29.15
N SER A 58 -51.50 -2.79 28.75
CA SER A 58 -51.49 -4.27 28.87
C SER A 58 -52.82 -5.02 29.06
N PRO A 59 -52.85 -6.35 29.04
CA PRO A 59 -52.14 -7.42 28.31
C PRO A 59 -53.10 -8.50 27.79
N CYS A 60 -52.64 -9.52 27.08
CA CYS A 60 -53.19 -10.88 27.12
C CYS A 60 -52.35 -11.89 26.35
N ASP A 61 -51.71 -12.74 27.05
CA ASP A 61 -51.38 -14.13 26.78
C ASP A 61 -52.52 -14.98 27.43
N PRO A 62 -52.70 -16.31 27.29
CA PRO A 62 -51.90 -17.36 26.61
C PRO A 62 -52.75 -18.52 25.95
N SER A 63 -51.97 -19.50 25.41
CA SER A 63 -52.25 -20.96 25.43
C SER A 63 -53.23 -21.58 24.45
N ALA A 64 -52.72 -22.60 23.77
CA ALA A 64 -53.09 -24.04 23.77
C ALA A 64 -52.52 -24.73 22.52
N GLU A 65 -51.57 -25.57 22.71
CA GLU A 65 -51.55 -27.03 22.79
C GLU A 65 -52.18 -27.83 21.64
N ARG A 66 -51.38 -28.81 21.24
CA ARG A 66 -51.55 -30.18 20.68
C ARG A 66 -51.06 -30.29 19.23
N GLY A 67 -50.10 -31.09 18.91
CA GLY A 67 -49.72 -32.44 19.33
C GLY A 67 -50.08 -33.42 18.22
N VAL A 68 -49.13 -34.21 17.76
CA VAL A 68 -49.22 -35.60 17.30
C VAL A 68 -48.10 -35.90 16.26
N SER A 69 -47.04 -36.51 16.70
CA SER A 69 -46.43 -37.83 16.43
C SER A 69 -46.15 -38.22 14.98
N ALA A 70 -44.89 -38.62 14.83
CA ALA A 70 -44.31 -39.44 13.77
C ALA A 70 -44.90 -40.88 13.75
N PRO A 71 -44.67 -41.68 12.70
CA PRO A 71 -43.72 -42.76 12.96
C PRO A 71 -42.71 -43.07 11.79
N ASP A 72 -41.67 -43.75 12.24
CA ASP A 72 -40.63 -44.47 11.50
C ASP A 72 -41.18 -45.47 10.44
N LEU A 73 -40.30 -45.79 9.46
CA LEU A 73 -39.88 -47.17 9.16
C LEU A 73 -38.98 -47.26 7.90
N ALA A 74 -37.73 -47.67 8.16
CA ALA A 74 -37.02 -48.84 7.59
C ALA A 74 -36.70 -48.91 6.10
N SER A 75 -35.40 -49.01 5.86
CA SER A 75 -34.78 -49.67 4.72
C SER A 75 -35.18 -51.14 4.60
N PRO A 76 -35.04 -51.77 3.41
CA PRO A 76 -33.95 -52.70 3.29
C PRO A 76 -33.19 -52.71 1.92
N ALA A 77 -32.08 -53.42 2.01
CA ALA A 77 -31.03 -53.64 1.05
C ALA A 77 -31.33 -54.64 -0.10
N CYS A 78 -30.36 -54.70 -1.02
CA CYS A 78 -29.96 -55.78 -1.93
C CYS A 78 -30.66 -55.90 -3.29
N ALA A 79 -29.95 -55.80 -4.37
CA ALA A 79 -29.27 -56.86 -5.10
C ALA A 79 -28.85 -56.48 -6.52
N ASP A 80 -27.70 -56.98 -6.91
CA ASP A 80 -27.02 -56.99 -8.19
C ASP A 80 -27.85 -57.07 -9.46
N ALA A 81 -27.35 -56.37 -10.50
CA ALA A 81 -27.21 -56.93 -11.83
C ALA A 81 -26.26 -56.08 -12.72
N GLN A 82 -25.23 -56.71 -13.19
CA GLN A 82 -24.30 -56.24 -14.23
C GLN A 82 -25.03 -55.97 -15.52
N LEU A 83 -24.59 -54.89 -16.22
CA LEU A 83 -24.42 -54.90 -17.70
C LEU A 83 -23.55 -53.71 -18.12
N ALA A 84 -22.40 -54.04 -18.70
CA ALA A 84 -21.45 -53.12 -19.34
C ALA A 84 -22.04 -52.53 -20.61
N HIS A 85 -21.75 -51.25 -20.88
CA HIS A 85 -21.23 -50.76 -22.16
C HIS A 85 -20.93 -49.26 -22.11
N GLY A 86 -19.67 -48.91 -22.36
CA GLY A 86 -19.28 -47.78 -23.20
C GLY A 86 -19.49 -46.37 -22.66
N ALA A 87 -18.74 -45.96 -21.62
CA ALA A 87 -18.53 -44.53 -21.33
C ALA A 87 -17.20 -44.11 -22.01
N HIS A 88 -17.31 -43.42 -23.13
CA HIS A 88 -16.22 -42.60 -23.64
C HIS A 88 -15.92 -41.51 -22.61
N GLN A 89 -14.80 -41.65 -21.94
CA GLN A 89 -14.20 -40.61 -21.11
C GLN A 89 -13.74 -39.49 -22.05
N CYS A 90 -14.48 -38.37 -22.11
CA CYS A 90 -13.94 -37.13 -22.63
C CYS A 90 -12.93 -36.59 -21.62
N ALA A 91 -11.67 -36.64 -21.96
CA ALA A 91 -10.60 -35.95 -21.27
C ALA A 91 -10.87 -34.43 -21.26
N PRO A 92 -10.49 -33.69 -20.21
CA PRO A 92 -10.63 -32.23 -20.20
C PRO A 92 -9.79 -31.64 -21.35
N SER A 93 -10.39 -30.73 -22.13
CA SER A 93 -9.72 -30.00 -23.22
C SER A 93 -8.49 -29.25 -22.67
N SER A 94 -7.38 -29.31 -23.39
CA SER A 94 -6.16 -28.57 -23.03
C SER A 94 -6.36 -27.06 -23.23
N PRO A 95 -5.63 -26.16 -22.52
CA PRO A 95 -5.68 -24.71 -22.75
C PRO A 95 -5.49 -24.32 -24.23
N ALA A 96 -4.71 -25.10 -24.96
CA ALA A 96 -4.48 -24.93 -26.40
C ALA A 96 -5.74 -25.23 -27.22
N GLU A 97 -6.52 -26.26 -26.86
CA GLU A 97 -7.77 -26.60 -27.54
C GLU A 97 -8.87 -25.55 -27.34
N ASP A 98 -8.99 -25.02 -26.10
CA ASP A 98 -9.94 -23.95 -25.79
C ASP A 98 -9.57 -22.64 -26.55
N PHE A 99 -8.27 -22.34 -26.66
CA PHE A 99 -7.81 -21.17 -27.41
C PHE A 99 -8.00 -21.34 -28.94
N GLU A 100 -7.83 -22.55 -29.47
CA GLU A 100 -8.07 -22.86 -30.86
C GLU A 100 -9.56 -22.67 -31.25
N GLN A 101 -10.49 -22.97 -30.35
CA GLN A 101 -11.91 -22.68 -30.54
C GLN A 101 -12.19 -21.17 -30.59
N LEU A 102 -11.55 -20.38 -29.70
CA LEU A 102 -11.64 -18.91 -29.76
C LEU A 102 -11.08 -18.39 -31.09
N LEU A 103 -9.91 -18.88 -31.48
CA LEU A 103 -9.24 -18.48 -32.72
C LEU A 103 -10.09 -18.76 -33.95
N THR A 104 -10.70 -19.96 -34.01
CA THR A 104 -11.63 -20.35 -35.07
C THR A 104 -12.86 -19.43 -35.11
N ALA A 105 -13.38 -19.02 -33.94
CA ALA A 105 -14.50 -18.08 -33.89
C ALA A 105 -14.10 -16.68 -34.38
N ILE A 106 -12.88 -16.20 -34.04
CA ILE A 106 -12.35 -14.93 -34.55
C ILE A 106 -12.17 -14.98 -36.07
N GLU A 107 -11.53 -16.01 -36.60
CA GLU A 107 -11.32 -16.21 -38.04
C GLU A 107 -12.66 -16.29 -38.79
N SER A 108 -13.62 -17.04 -38.24
CA SER A 108 -14.96 -17.21 -38.88
C SER A 108 -15.78 -15.92 -38.86
N SER A 109 -15.57 -15.05 -37.91
CA SER A 109 -16.25 -13.74 -37.80
C SER A 109 -15.75 -12.75 -38.85
N GLY A 110 -14.51 -12.89 -39.32
CA GLY A 110 -13.86 -11.94 -40.21
C GLY A 110 -13.60 -10.57 -39.59
N ILE A 111 -13.78 -10.42 -38.25
CA ILE A 111 -13.61 -9.15 -37.54
C ILE A 111 -12.14 -8.99 -37.17
N ASP A 112 -11.54 -7.88 -37.57
CA ASP A 112 -10.16 -7.54 -37.23
C ASP A 112 -10.06 -6.96 -35.80
N LEU A 113 -9.43 -7.72 -34.88
CA LEU A 113 -9.16 -7.30 -33.52
C LEU A 113 -7.81 -6.56 -33.39
N THR A 114 -7.05 -6.43 -34.48
CA THR A 114 -5.68 -5.89 -34.50
C THR A 114 -5.57 -4.52 -35.16
N ASN A 115 -6.70 -3.89 -35.48
CA ASN A 115 -6.76 -2.58 -36.13
C ASN A 115 -6.21 -1.45 -35.24
N ASP A 116 -6.33 -1.56 -33.91
CA ASP A 116 -5.65 -0.67 -32.95
C ASP A 116 -4.29 -1.25 -32.54
N TYR A 117 -3.25 -0.40 -32.61
CA TYR A 117 -1.88 -0.82 -32.28
C TYR A 117 -1.72 -1.32 -30.84
N ASN A 118 -2.40 -0.71 -29.87
CA ASN A 118 -2.30 -1.10 -28.47
C ASN A 118 -2.98 -2.45 -28.24
N ASP A 119 -4.11 -2.69 -28.89
CA ASP A 119 -4.82 -3.97 -28.77
C ASP A 119 -4.07 -5.08 -29.50
N TRP A 120 -3.49 -4.80 -30.68
CA TRP A 120 -2.58 -5.71 -31.35
C TRP A 120 -1.38 -6.10 -30.47
N TYR A 121 -0.77 -5.11 -29.79
CA TYR A 121 0.35 -5.34 -28.87
C TYR A 121 -0.06 -6.17 -27.66
N LYS A 122 -1.22 -5.88 -27.04
CA LYS A 122 -1.78 -6.66 -25.92
C LYS A 122 -2.08 -8.11 -26.32
N ILE A 123 -2.63 -8.34 -27.53
CA ILE A 123 -2.86 -9.68 -28.07
C ILE A 123 -1.55 -10.43 -28.19
N GLY A 124 -0.51 -9.80 -28.73
CA GLY A 124 0.82 -10.40 -28.84
C GLY A 124 1.42 -10.79 -27.49
N ILE A 125 1.35 -9.92 -26.49
CA ILE A 125 1.82 -10.20 -25.12
C ILE A 125 1.01 -11.33 -24.49
N ALA A 126 -0.34 -11.32 -24.61
CA ALA A 126 -1.20 -12.35 -24.04
C ALA A 126 -0.86 -13.74 -24.58
N ILE A 127 -0.67 -13.87 -25.90
CA ILE A 127 -0.29 -15.12 -26.54
C ILE A 127 1.13 -15.52 -26.17
N ALA A 128 2.08 -14.57 -26.14
CA ALA A 128 3.46 -14.86 -25.78
C ALA A 128 3.61 -15.30 -24.30
N SER A 129 2.79 -14.73 -23.40
CA SER A 129 2.78 -15.11 -21.98
C SER A 129 2.23 -16.51 -21.74
N GLU A 130 1.23 -16.96 -22.52
CA GLU A 130 0.59 -18.27 -22.34
C GLU A 130 1.31 -19.39 -23.08
N PHE A 131 1.68 -19.11 -24.35
CA PHE A 131 2.17 -20.15 -25.27
C PHE A 131 3.65 -20.00 -25.65
N GLY A 132 4.33 -18.91 -25.22
CA GLY A 132 5.72 -18.67 -25.57
C GLY A 132 5.95 -18.70 -27.06
N GLU A 133 7.00 -19.38 -27.51
CA GLU A 133 7.35 -19.47 -28.94
C GLU A 133 6.30 -20.26 -29.76
N SER A 134 5.60 -21.23 -29.14
CA SER A 134 4.55 -22.00 -29.85
C SER A 134 3.30 -21.16 -30.20
N GLY A 135 3.11 -20.00 -29.55
CA GLY A 135 2.03 -19.07 -29.85
C GLY A 135 2.24 -18.19 -31.09
N ARG A 136 3.41 -18.27 -31.74
CA ARG A 136 3.74 -17.41 -32.89
C ARG A 136 2.74 -17.57 -34.05
N ASP A 137 2.34 -18.79 -34.39
CA ASP A 137 1.35 -19.05 -35.41
C ASP A 137 -0.03 -18.46 -35.03
N TYR A 138 -0.43 -18.54 -33.78
CA TYR A 138 -1.68 -17.94 -33.31
C TYR A 138 -1.70 -16.42 -33.50
N PHE A 139 -0.59 -15.75 -33.20
CA PHE A 139 -0.50 -14.30 -33.41
C PHE A 139 -0.53 -13.91 -34.87
N HIS A 140 0.10 -14.71 -35.75
CA HIS A 140 0.01 -14.52 -37.20
C HIS A 140 -1.42 -14.72 -37.71
N ARG A 141 -2.14 -15.73 -37.23
CA ARG A 141 -3.52 -16.05 -37.63
C ARG A 141 -4.46 -14.89 -37.30
N ILE A 142 -4.40 -14.34 -36.08
CA ILE A 142 -5.23 -13.18 -35.72
C ILE A 142 -4.83 -11.95 -36.54
N SER A 143 -3.54 -11.70 -36.72
CA SER A 143 -3.04 -10.53 -37.44
C SER A 143 -3.34 -10.58 -38.96
N LYS A 144 -3.60 -11.75 -39.53
CA LYS A 144 -3.98 -11.90 -40.97
C LYS A 144 -5.32 -11.23 -41.30
N LEU A 145 -6.16 -10.96 -40.31
CA LEU A 145 -7.42 -10.24 -40.52
C LEU A 145 -7.22 -8.75 -40.76
N TYR A 146 -6.05 -8.19 -40.46
CA TYR A 146 -5.70 -6.82 -40.77
C TYR A 146 -5.40 -6.62 -42.26
N SER A 147 -6.00 -5.62 -42.90
CA SER A 147 -5.92 -5.38 -44.33
C SER A 147 -4.51 -5.15 -44.87
N SER A 148 -3.60 -4.67 -44.06
CA SER A 148 -2.18 -4.41 -44.38
C SER A 148 -1.23 -5.39 -43.71
N TYR A 149 -1.66 -6.64 -43.51
CA TYR A 149 -0.85 -7.68 -42.86
C TYR A 149 0.52 -7.84 -43.56
N ASN A 150 1.60 -7.80 -42.76
CA ASN A 150 2.97 -8.03 -43.19
C ASN A 150 3.64 -9.07 -42.31
N TYR A 151 3.94 -10.24 -42.85
CA TYR A 151 4.53 -11.36 -42.14
C TYR A 151 5.79 -10.95 -41.31
N LYS A 152 6.73 -10.21 -41.93
CA LYS A 152 7.98 -9.84 -41.29
C LYS A 152 7.80 -8.87 -40.10
N GLU A 153 6.83 -7.98 -40.18
CA GLU A 153 6.49 -7.04 -39.14
C GLU A 153 5.83 -7.74 -37.95
N VAL A 154 4.88 -8.63 -38.24
CA VAL A 154 4.18 -9.43 -37.22
C VAL A 154 5.17 -10.35 -36.49
N ASP A 155 6.05 -11.03 -37.26
CA ASP A 155 7.09 -11.91 -36.71
C ASP A 155 8.07 -11.17 -35.79
N LYS A 156 8.55 -10.00 -36.24
CA LYS A 156 9.41 -9.12 -35.43
C LYS A 156 8.69 -8.63 -34.18
N LYS A 157 7.41 -8.28 -34.29
CA LYS A 157 6.61 -7.80 -33.16
C LYS A 157 6.39 -8.90 -32.15
N TYR A 158 6.09 -10.11 -32.56
CA TYR A 158 5.94 -11.25 -31.68
C TYR A 158 7.23 -11.57 -30.90
N SER A 159 8.38 -11.48 -31.58
CA SER A 159 9.68 -11.65 -30.92
C SER A 159 9.94 -10.57 -29.84
N GLN A 160 9.44 -9.35 -30.03
CA GLN A 160 9.44 -8.32 -28.98
C GLN A 160 8.53 -8.69 -27.81
N CYS A 161 7.32 -9.19 -28.08
CA CYS A 161 6.38 -9.61 -27.02
C CYS A 161 6.92 -10.75 -26.17
N ILE A 162 7.66 -11.70 -26.76
CA ILE A 162 8.36 -12.75 -26.01
C ILE A 162 9.49 -12.19 -25.14
N SER A 163 10.20 -11.16 -25.63
CA SER A 163 11.34 -10.57 -24.93
C SER A 163 10.93 -9.64 -23.78
N ASP A 164 9.70 -9.11 -23.82
CA ASP A 164 9.16 -8.14 -22.87
C ASP A 164 7.81 -8.62 -22.30
N PRO A 165 7.78 -9.69 -21.52
CA PRO A 165 6.55 -10.25 -20.98
C PRO A 165 5.92 -9.32 -19.95
N ASN A 166 4.63 -9.05 -20.09
CA ASN A 166 3.85 -8.29 -19.10
C ASN A 166 2.84 -9.23 -18.41
N PRO A 167 3.07 -9.63 -17.16
CA PRO A 167 2.23 -10.59 -16.44
C PRO A 167 0.81 -10.10 -16.17
N SER A 168 0.54 -8.80 -16.35
CA SER A 168 -0.80 -8.23 -16.19
C SER A 168 -1.70 -8.45 -17.41
N ILE A 169 -1.14 -8.86 -18.57
CA ILE A 169 -1.86 -9.09 -19.81
C ILE A 169 -1.92 -10.61 -20.06
N THR A 170 -3.10 -11.17 -19.90
CA THR A 170 -3.35 -12.60 -20.00
C THR A 170 -4.24 -12.94 -21.20
N ILE A 171 -4.36 -14.22 -21.50
CA ILE A 171 -5.23 -14.71 -22.58
C ILE A 171 -6.70 -14.23 -22.44
N SER A 172 -7.14 -13.96 -21.21
CA SER A 172 -8.47 -13.37 -20.94
C SER A 172 -8.68 -12.02 -21.61
N THR A 173 -7.61 -11.29 -21.91
CA THR A 173 -7.67 -10.03 -22.68
C THR A 173 -8.19 -10.26 -24.09
N ILE A 174 -7.80 -11.36 -24.73
CA ILE A 174 -8.26 -11.70 -26.10
C ILE A 174 -9.74 -12.10 -26.08
N TYR A 175 -10.18 -12.88 -25.08
CA TYR A 175 -11.61 -13.19 -24.87
C TYR A 175 -12.46 -11.93 -24.67
N TYR A 176 -11.92 -10.95 -23.91
CA TYR A 176 -12.60 -9.68 -23.69
C TYR A 176 -12.73 -8.85 -24.97
N LEU A 177 -11.65 -8.75 -25.76
CA LEU A 177 -11.65 -8.02 -27.03
C LEU A 177 -12.60 -8.67 -28.04
N ALA A 178 -12.57 -10.00 -28.15
CA ALA A 178 -13.48 -10.75 -29.02
C ALA A 178 -14.96 -10.55 -28.66
N LYS A 179 -15.26 -10.59 -27.35
CA LYS A 179 -16.62 -10.34 -26.83
C LYS A 179 -17.09 -8.92 -27.14
N ASN A 180 -16.24 -7.92 -26.94
CA ASN A 180 -16.56 -6.51 -27.18
C ASN A 180 -16.75 -6.24 -28.69
N ALA A 181 -16.06 -6.98 -29.56
CA ALA A 181 -16.23 -6.93 -31.00
C ALA A 181 -17.49 -7.69 -31.47
N GLY A 182 -18.28 -8.28 -30.57
CA GLY A 182 -19.51 -8.99 -30.89
C GLY A 182 -19.31 -10.42 -31.42
N ILE A 183 -18.11 -11.00 -31.23
CA ILE A 183 -17.84 -12.38 -31.66
C ILE A 183 -18.53 -13.34 -30.69
N THR A 184 -19.44 -14.17 -31.23
CA THR A 184 -20.18 -15.16 -30.47
C THR A 184 -19.32 -16.39 -30.24
N LEU A 185 -18.95 -16.62 -28.97
CA LEU A 185 -18.21 -17.81 -28.58
C LEU A 185 -19.15 -19.01 -28.43
N PRO A 186 -18.76 -20.22 -28.82
CA PRO A 186 -19.57 -21.41 -28.63
C PRO A 186 -19.88 -21.61 -27.14
N GLN A 187 -21.16 -21.72 -26.78
CA GLN A 187 -21.59 -21.95 -25.41
C GLN A 187 -21.19 -23.37 -24.98
N LYS A 188 -20.36 -23.52 -23.99
CA LYS A 188 -20.13 -24.81 -23.31
C LYS A 188 -21.45 -25.31 -22.72
N SER A 189 -21.80 -26.58 -22.95
CA SER A 189 -22.97 -27.22 -22.36
C SER A 189 -23.00 -27.07 -20.83
N GLN A 190 -24.18 -27.04 -20.21
CA GLN A 190 -24.34 -26.79 -18.77
C GLN A 190 -23.54 -27.77 -17.89
N SER A 191 -23.27 -28.99 -18.34
CA SER A 191 -22.42 -29.95 -17.63
C SER A 191 -20.93 -29.53 -17.56
N ALA A 192 -20.46 -28.74 -18.54
CA ALA A 192 -19.10 -28.19 -18.53
C ALA A 192 -18.99 -26.97 -17.60
N LYS A 193 -20.08 -26.26 -17.28
CA LYS A 193 -20.06 -25.15 -16.33
C LYS A 193 -19.84 -25.63 -14.89
N ASP A 194 -20.37 -26.80 -14.53
CA ASP A 194 -20.17 -27.38 -13.20
C ASP A 194 -18.80 -28.01 -13.06
N ALA A 195 -18.27 -28.65 -14.11
CA ALA A 195 -16.90 -29.13 -14.15
C ALA A 195 -15.86 -27.98 -14.16
N HIS A 196 -16.16 -26.86 -14.85
CA HIS A 196 -15.31 -25.67 -14.85
C HIS A 196 -15.39 -24.91 -13.51
N ARG A 197 -16.51 -24.96 -12.81
CA ARG A 197 -16.65 -24.40 -11.47
C ARG A 197 -15.84 -25.20 -10.44
N CYS A 198 -15.78 -26.54 -10.59
CA CYS A 198 -14.90 -27.38 -9.79
C CYS A 198 -13.41 -27.24 -10.20
N ALA A 199 -13.10 -27.12 -11.51
CA ALA A 199 -11.72 -26.96 -11.98
C ALA A 199 -11.19 -25.54 -11.72
N SER A 200 -11.99 -24.48 -11.85
CA SER A 200 -11.58 -23.12 -11.47
C SER A 200 -11.48 -22.94 -9.97
N ALA A 201 -12.23 -23.71 -9.17
CA ALA A 201 -12.01 -23.79 -7.72
C ALA A 201 -10.70 -24.52 -7.38
N GLN A 202 -10.33 -25.54 -8.15
CA GLN A 202 -9.04 -26.26 -7.96
C GLN A 202 -7.84 -25.50 -8.53
N VAL A 203 -7.98 -24.76 -9.63
CA VAL A 203 -6.90 -23.93 -10.19
C VAL A 203 -6.78 -22.61 -9.43
N ALA A 204 -7.86 -22.06 -8.91
CA ALA A 204 -7.80 -20.99 -7.91
C ALA A 204 -7.14 -21.46 -6.59
N HIS A 205 -7.28 -22.75 -6.23
CA HIS A 205 -6.56 -23.35 -5.11
C HIS A 205 -5.06 -23.56 -5.37
N LEU A 206 -4.63 -23.65 -6.64
CA LEU A 206 -3.22 -23.82 -7.00
C LEU A 206 -2.53 -22.48 -7.34
N ALA A 207 -3.27 -21.46 -7.78
CA ALA A 207 -2.74 -20.12 -8.02
C ALA A 207 -2.67 -19.26 -6.74
N HIS A 208 -3.44 -19.59 -5.72
CA HIS A 208 -3.23 -19.19 -4.34
C HIS A 208 -2.65 -20.40 -3.61
N GLN A 209 -1.35 -20.58 -3.65
CA GLN A 209 -0.65 -21.16 -2.51
C GLN A 209 -0.84 -20.12 -1.39
N GLU A 210 -2.02 -20.17 -0.79
CA GLU A 210 -2.20 -19.61 0.53
C GLU A 210 -1.13 -20.23 1.43
N PRO A 211 -0.52 -19.45 2.32
CA PRO A 211 0.41 -20.01 3.29
C PRO A 211 -0.20 -21.28 3.90
N ALA A 212 0.63 -22.31 4.12
CA ALA A 212 0.20 -23.59 4.64
C ALA A 212 -0.85 -23.45 5.77
N PRO A 213 -1.75 -24.42 5.98
CA PRO A 213 -2.87 -24.30 6.94
C PRO A 213 -2.47 -23.80 8.34
N GLN A 214 -1.20 -23.99 8.72
CA GLN A 214 -0.63 -23.48 9.97
C GLN A 214 -0.52 -21.95 10.00
N THR A 215 -0.25 -21.27 8.89
CA THR A 215 -0.14 -19.81 8.83
C THR A 215 -1.52 -19.13 8.92
N ARG A 216 -2.58 -19.77 8.42
CA ARG A 216 -3.96 -19.26 8.54
C ARG A 216 -4.44 -19.16 9.99
N ASN A 217 -4.09 -20.16 10.81
CA ASN A 217 -4.49 -20.18 12.22
C ASN A 217 -3.68 -19.20 13.07
N LEU A 218 -2.44 -18.88 12.66
CA LEU A 218 -1.57 -17.95 13.41
C LEU A 218 -2.02 -16.50 13.33
N VAL A 219 -2.52 -16.03 12.18
CA VAL A 219 -3.04 -14.66 12.05
C VAL A 219 -4.34 -14.45 12.84
N GLN A 220 -5.20 -15.47 12.93
CA GLN A 220 -6.43 -15.41 13.71
C GLN A 220 -6.18 -15.34 15.23
N ASN A 221 -5.01 -15.76 15.68
CA ASN A 221 -4.63 -15.79 17.09
C ASN A 221 -3.76 -14.60 17.52
N LEU A 222 -3.50 -13.62 16.63
CA LEU A 222 -2.79 -12.42 17.03
C LEU A 222 -3.65 -11.56 17.95
N PRO A 223 -3.06 -10.99 19.03
CA PRO A 223 -3.82 -10.21 19.99
C PRO A 223 -4.31 -8.89 19.40
N THR A 224 -5.41 -8.39 19.92
CA THR A 224 -5.84 -7.00 19.79
C THR A 224 -5.27 -6.17 20.92
N PHE A 225 -5.36 -4.83 20.83
CA PHE A 225 -4.89 -3.95 21.91
C PHE A 225 -5.63 -4.16 23.23
N ALA A 226 -6.92 -4.60 23.14
CA ALA A 226 -7.78 -4.85 24.30
C ALA A 226 -7.79 -3.69 25.33
N LEU A 227 -7.84 -2.45 24.83
CA LEU A 227 -7.74 -1.25 25.66
C LEU A 227 -9.05 -1.00 26.43
N PRO A 228 -8.97 -0.68 27.74
CA PRO A 228 -10.08 -0.10 28.44
C PRO A 228 -10.39 1.29 27.86
N GLU A 229 -11.59 1.51 27.35
CA GLU A 229 -11.98 2.79 26.75
C GLU A 229 -11.77 3.97 27.72
N ALA A 230 -12.03 3.78 28.99
CA ALA A 230 -11.85 4.79 30.04
C ALA A 230 -10.39 5.24 30.22
N SER A 231 -9.41 4.45 29.78
CA SER A 231 -7.99 4.81 29.86
C SER A 231 -7.54 5.71 28.71
N LEU A 232 -8.31 5.75 27.61
CA LEU A 232 -7.99 6.58 26.46
C LEU A 232 -8.29 8.06 26.72
N PRO A 233 -7.53 8.99 26.13
CA PRO A 233 -7.96 10.37 26.00
C PRO A 233 -9.35 10.44 25.38
N PRO A 234 -10.26 11.34 25.80
CA PRO A 234 -11.64 11.39 25.27
C PRO A 234 -11.69 11.46 23.75
N PHE A 235 -10.80 12.24 23.14
CA PHE A 235 -10.68 12.35 21.69
C PHE A 235 -10.30 11.01 21.03
N MET A 236 -9.40 10.25 21.63
CA MET A 236 -9.00 8.93 21.12
C MET A 236 -10.06 7.85 21.39
N ALA A 237 -10.81 7.99 22.48
CA ALA A 237 -11.95 7.11 22.78
C ALA A 237 -13.05 7.25 21.70
N ASP A 238 -13.31 8.48 21.19
CA ASP A 238 -14.27 8.70 20.10
C ASP A 238 -13.82 7.97 18.81
N ILE A 239 -12.52 7.96 18.52
CA ILE A 239 -11.95 7.20 17.40
C ILE A 239 -12.10 5.69 17.62
N TYR A 240 -11.83 5.21 18.85
CA TYR A 240 -11.86 3.79 19.16
C TYR A 240 -13.29 3.22 19.08
N ARG A 241 -14.29 4.02 19.44
CA ARG A 241 -15.72 3.68 19.33
C ARG A 241 -16.28 3.69 17.89
N ALA A 242 -15.50 4.18 16.92
CA ALA A 242 -15.96 4.31 15.53
C ALA A 242 -16.25 2.95 14.85
N ASP A 243 -15.79 1.85 15.42
CA ASP A 243 -16.07 0.50 14.92
C ASP A 243 -16.27 -0.50 16.06
N SER A 244 -17.23 -1.40 15.90
CA SER A 244 -17.55 -2.42 16.91
C SER A 244 -16.61 -3.62 16.88
N SER A 245 -15.89 -3.83 15.78
CA SER A 245 -14.89 -4.91 15.67
C SER A 245 -13.59 -4.49 16.36
N PRO A 246 -13.12 -5.21 17.40
CA PRO A 246 -11.91 -4.85 18.13
C PRO A 246 -10.70 -4.64 17.23
N ALA A 247 -10.46 -5.56 16.27
CA ALA A 247 -9.32 -5.45 15.36
C ALA A 247 -9.43 -4.24 14.40
N THR A 248 -10.67 -3.86 14.00
CA THR A 248 -10.88 -2.67 13.17
C THR A 248 -10.73 -1.40 14.02
N ALA A 249 -11.27 -1.37 15.22
CA ALA A 249 -11.12 -0.24 16.17
C ALA A 249 -9.65 0.03 16.48
N ASP A 250 -8.86 -1.02 16.75
CA ASP A 250 -7.41 -0.92 16.92
C ASP A 250 -6.71 -0.34 15.70
N MET A 251 -7.07 -0.80 14.49
CA MET A 251 -6.53 -0.29 13.24
C MET A 251 -6.84 1.20 13.06
N LEU A 252 -8.08 1.62 13.33
CA LEU A 252 -8.49 3.02 13.24
C LEU A 252 -7.73 3.89 14.25
N LEU A 253 -7.58 3.43 15.48
CA LEU A 253 -6.81 4.11 16.53
C LEU A 253 -5.33 4.22 16.13
N PHE A 254 -4.71 3.12 15.74
CA PHE A 254 -3.30 3.08 15.32
C PHE A 254 -3.04 4.00 14.12
N GLY A 255 -3.88 3.92 13.09
CA GLY A 255 -3.80 4.81 11.93
C GLY A 255 -3.95 6.29 12.31
N SER A 256 -4.87 6.60 13.23
CA SER A 256 -5.10 7.97 13.71
C SER A 256 -3.92 8.52 14.51
N ILE A 257 -3.31 7.71 15.37
CA ILE A 257 -2.09 8.08 16.09
C ILE A 257 -0.98 8.46 15.08
N ILE A 258 -0.81 7.67 14.01
CA ILE A 258 0.21 7.97 13.00
C ILE A 258 -0.17 9.23 12.19
N ALA A 259 -1.43 9.38 11.79
CA ALA A 259 -1.86 10.58 11.06
C ALA A 259 -1.67 11.86 11.90
N LEU A 260 -2.11 11.85 13.17
CA LEU A 260 -1.95 12.96 14.09
C LEU A 260 -0.49 13.27 14.41
N SER A 261 0.40 12.27 14.40
CA SER A 261 1.83 12.47 14.59
C SER A 261 2.45 13.44 13.59
N SER A 262 1.82 13.65 12.43
CA SER A 262 2.28 14.56 11.38
C SER A 262 1.90 16.03 11.61
N VAL A 263 0.97 16.29 12.51
CA VAL A 263 0.36 17.61 12.74
C VAL A 263 0.51 18.08 14.20
N MET A 264 1.68 17.84 14.78
CA MET A 264 2.06 18.26 16.13
C MET A 264 3.24 19.25 16.11
N PRO A 265 3.04 20.47 15.58
CA PRO A 265 4.11 21.47 15.57
C PRO A 265 4.52 21.84 16.99
N LYS A 266 5.80 22.14 17.16
CA LYS A 266 6.36 22.60 18.47
C LYS A 266 6.29 21.58 19.62
N VAL A 267 5.82 20.35 19.41
CA VAL A 267 5.83 19.30 20.44
C VAL A 267 7.11 18.49 20.30
N ILE A 268 7.90 18.45 21.36
CA ILE A 268 9.18 17.75 21.42
C ILE A 268 9.29 16.89 22.68
N GLY A 269 10.19 15.93 22.65
CA GLY A 269 10.61 15.17 23.83
C GLY A 269 12.11 14.95 23.82
N ILE A 270 12.66 14.45 24.93
CA ILE A 270 14.07 14.07 25.04
C ILE A 270 14.16 12.57 25.25
N TYR A 271 14.75 11.88 24.30
CA TYR A 271 14.96 10.42 24.34
C TYR A 271 16.42 10.08 24.02
N GLY A 272 17.11 9.38 24.91
CA GLY A 272 18.51 9.03 24.72
C GLY A 272 19.43 10.25 24.52
N ARG A 273 19.18 11.37 25.23
CA ARG A 273 19.88 12.67 25.13
C ARG A 273 19.71 13.38 23.77
N LYS A 274 18.74 12.96 22.95
CA LYS A 274 18.42 13.60 21.69
C LYS A 274 17.01 14.17 21.73
N GLN A 275 16.82 15.31 21.09
CA GLN A 275 15.49 15.86 20.83
C GLN A 275 14.77 14.96 19.81
N VAL A 276 13.53 14.62 20.09
CA VAL A 276 12.67 13.83 19.23
C VAL A 276 11.32 14.51 19.05
N TYR A 277 10.70 14.30 17.92
CA TYR A 277 9.34 14.77 17.58
C TYR A 277 8.37 13.59 17.56
N ALA A 278 7.08 13.88 17.49
CA ALA A 278 6.02 12.88 17.56
C ALA A 278 5.91 11.95 16.33
N ASN A 279 6.61 12.26 15.23
CA ASN A 279 6.44 11.58 13.95
C ASN A 279 6.64 10.06 14.01
N LEU A 280 5.68 9.32 13.46
CA LEU A 280 5.62 7.87 13.47
C LEU A 280 5.51 7.29 12.05
N PHE A 281 6.02 6.09 11.90
CA PHE A 281 5.74 5.21 10.77
C PHE A 281 4.82 4.09 11.23
N GLY A 282 4.08 3.46 10.33
CA GLY A 282 3.32 2.26 10.62
C GLY A 282 2.81 1.58 9.37
N PHE A 283 2.64 0.28 9.46
CA PHE A 283 2.13 -0.57 8.39
C PHE A 283 0.97 -1.42 8.88
N VAL A 284 -0.18 -1.32 8.23
CA VAL A 284 -1.33 -2.19 8.47
C VAL A 284 -1.34 -3.31 7.44
N ALA A 285 -1.08 -4.52 7.90
CA ALA A 285 -1.10 -5.72 7.06
C ALA A 285 -2.47 -6.40 7.13
N ALA A 286 -3.05 -6.70 5.99
CA ALA A 286 -4.40 -7.28 5.96
C ALA A 286 -4.60 -8.17 4.73
N PRO A 287 -5.41 -9.24 4.84
CA PRO A 287 -5.83 -10.02 3.69
C PRO A 287 -6.62 -9.16 2.69
N PRO A 288 -6.74 -9.60 1.42
CA PRO A 288 -7.70 -9.02 0.49
C PRO A 288 -9.12 -9.07 1.05
N ALA A 289 -9.95 -8.09 0.71
CA ALA A 289 -11.34 -7.96 1.16
C ALA A 289 -11.51 -7.85 2.70
N SER A 290 -10.52 -7.27 3.38
CA SER A 290 -10.58 -6.92 4.79
C SER A 290 -11.02 -5.45 4.99
N SER A 291 -11.22 -5.05 6.25
CA SER A 291 -11.59 -3.68 6.62
C SER A 291 -10.48 -2.63 6.39
N LYS A 292 -9.31 -2.99 5.80
CA LYS A 292 -8.18 -2.06 5.61
C LYS A 292 -8.53 -0.79 4.83
N GLY A 293 -9.54 -0.85 3.96
CA GLY A 293 -10.02 0.31 3.20
C GLY A 293 -10.50 1.48 4.08
N LYS A 294 -10.96 1.20 5.32
CA LYS A 294 -11.35 2.23 6.30
C LYS A 294 -10.20 3.15 6.73
N LEU A 295 -8.93 2.78 6.48
CA LEU A 295 -7.78 3.67 6.68
C LEU A 295 -7.80 4.90 5.77
N ALA A 296 -8.47 4.84 4.62
CA ALA A 296 -8.66 6.01 3.76
C ALA A 296 -9.51 7.09 4.47
N ASP A 297 -10.47 6.67 5.30
CA ASP A 297 -11.29 7.59 6.10
C ASP A 297 -10.47 8.21 7.23
N VAL A 298 -9.59 7.43 7.89
CA VAL A 298 -8.69 7.93 8.94
C VAL A 298 -7.85 9.12 8.47
N ILE A 299 -7.39 9.10 7.20
CA ILE A 299 -6.57 10.18 6.62
C ILE A 299 -7.35 11.52 6.59
N ARG A 300 -8.70 11.49 6.67
CA ARG A 300 -9.53 12.70 6.74
C ARG A 300 -9.34 13.50 8.03
N ILE A 301 -8.78 12.89 9.10
CA ILE A 301 -8.51 13.58 10.37
C ILE A 301 -7.53 14.76 10.21
N VAL A 302 -6.63 14.70 9.24
CA VAL A 302 -5.68 15.79 8.95
C VAL A 302 -6.14 16.68 7.77
N GLN A 303 -7.31 16.39 7.17
CA GLN A 303 -7.80 17.14 6.02
C GLN A 303 -8.07 18.62 6.31
N PRO A 304 -8.69 19.02 7.44
CA PRO A 304 -8.89 20.43 7.75
C PRO A 304 -7.60 21.25 7.77
N ILE A 305 -6.52 20.67 8.28
CA ILE A 305 -5.19 21.31 8.30
C ILE A 305 -4.62 21.42 6.88
N GLN A 306 -4.76 20.36 6.07
CA GLN A 306 -4.35 20.41 4.66
C GLN A 306 -5.13 21.46 3.86
N ASP A 307 -6.41 21.62 4.16
CA ASP A 307 -7.26 22.63 3.51
C ASP A 307 -6.80 24.05 3.87
N GLU A 308 -6.47 24.34 5.14
CA GLU A 308 -5.89 25.64 5.55
C GLU A 308 -4.54 25.93 4.89
N ILE A 309 -3.68 24.92 4.75
CA ILE A 309 -2.40 25.04 4.05
C ILE A 309 -2.65 25.39 2.57
N ARG A 310 -3.62 24.75 1.92
CA ARG A 310 -4.01 25.05 0.54
C ARG A 310 -4.51 26.49 0.40
N ASP A 311 -5.44 26.90 1.25
CA ASP A 311 -6.03 28.24 1.23
C ASP A 311 -4.95 29.32 1.47
N SER A 312 -3.98 29.05 2.35
CA SER A 312 -2.80 29.90 2.55
C SER A 312 -1.93 29.99 1.29
N ASN A 313 -1.66 28.87 0.60
CA ASN A 313 -0.91 28.88 -0.67
C ASN A 313 -1.62 29.74 -1.74
N GLU A 314 -2.95 29.62 -1.85
CA GLU A 314 -3.72 30.39 -2.82
C GLU A 314 -3.62 31.90 -2.53
N LEU A 315 -3.71 32.30 -1.26
CA LEU A 315 -3.56 33.67 -0.83
C LEU A 315 -2.14 34.21 -1.08
N GLU A 316 -1.11 33.42 -0.71
CA GLU A 316 0.29 33.81 -0.96
C GLU A 316 0.58 33.96 -2.46
N GLN A 317 0.03 33.06 -3.28
CA GLN A 317 0.16 33.10 -4.74
C GLN A 317 -0.55 34.32 -5.32
N PHE A 318 -1.74 34.67 -4.85
CA PHE A 318 -2.47 35.89 -5.25
C PHE A 318 -1.64 37.13 -4.92
N ASN A 319 -1.17 37.25 -3.68
CA ASN A 319 -0.34 38.41 -3.24
C ASN A 319 0.97 38.51 -4.05
N TYR A 320 1.57 37.36 -4.43
CA TYR A 320 2.74 37.35 -5.30
C TYR A 320 2.43 37.89 -6.69
N GLN A 321 1.30 37.49 -7.29
CA GLN A 321 0.89 37.99 -8.62
C GLN A 321 0.65 39.51 -8.61
N GLU A 322 0.02 40.07 -7.57
CA GLU A 322 -0.14 41.52 -7.41
C GLU A 322 1.21 42.22 -7.32
N LYS A 323 2.13 41.74 -6.46
CA LYS A 323 3.49 42.31 -6.34
C LYS A 323 4.26 42.23 -7.64
N LEU A 324 4.14 41.12 -8.38
CA LEU A 324 4.80 40.92 -9.66
C LEU A 324 4.23 41.88 -10.74
N ALA A 325 2.92 42.10 -10.75
CA ALA A 325 2.28 43.06 -11.64
C ALA A 325 2.74 44.50 -11.34
N ALA A 326 2.76 44.88 -10.07
CA ALA A 326 3.26 46.20 -9.62
C ALA A 326 4.74 46.40 -9.98
N TYR A 327 5.61 45.37 -9.76
CA TYR A 327 7.01 45.40 -10.18
C TYR A 327 7.17 45.60 -11.69
N LYS A 328 6.40 44.85 -12.49
CA LYS A 328 6.43 45.01 -13.96
C LYS A 328 5.93 46.41 -14.42
N ALA A 329 4.95 46.95 -13.74
CA ALA A 329 4.38 48.27 -14.06
C ALA A 329 5.31 49.45 -13.65
N SER A 330 6.14 49.28 -12.61
CA SER A 330 7.08 50.29 -12.13
C SER A 330 8.15 50.68 -13.14
N GLY A 331 8.55 49.73 -14.01
CA GLY A 331 9.64 49.92 -14.97
C GLY A 331 11.01 50.18 -14.34
N ASP A 332 11.14 50.08 -13.01
CA ASP A 332 12.39 50.31 -12.29
C ASP A 332 13.36 49.12 -12.50
N ARG A 333 14.40 49.39 -13.26
CA ARG A 333 15.45 48.38 -13.59
C ARG A 333 16.32 47.99 -12.39
N ASN A 334 16.29 48.79 -11.31
CA ASN A 334 17.09 48.54 -10.11
C ASN A 334 16.30 47.80 -9.01
N ALA A 335 14.98 47.72 -9.16
CA ALA A 335 14.18 46.93 -8.22
C ALA A 335 14.37 45.42 -8.43
N LEU A 336 14.45 44.69 -7.33
CA LEU A 336 14.50 43.22 -7.38
C LEU A 336 13.09 42.63 -7.61
N PRO A 337 12.96 41.65 -8.48
CA PRO A 337 11.67 40.96 -8.66
C PRO A 337 11.21 40.32 -7.36
N PRO A 338 9.91 40.26 -7.09
CA PRO A 338 9.38 39.56 -5.91
C PRO A 338 9.71 38.07 -6.00
N THR A 339 10.05 37.47 -4.86
CA THR A 339 10.34 36.05 -4.77
C THR A 339 9.01 35.26 -4.79
N PRO A 340 8.91 34.20 -5.62
CA PRO A 340 7.71 33.34 -5.61
C PRO A 340 7.53 32.65 -4.26
N PRO A 341 6.28 32.48 -3.80
CA PRO A 341 6.02 31.76 -2.56
C PRO A 341 6.38 30.29 -2.69
N LYS A 342 6.69 29.66 -1.55
CA LYS A 342 6.87 28.20 -1.47
C LYS A 342 5.49 27.53 -1.57
N TYR A 343 5.42 26.41 -2.30
CA TYR A 343 4.22 25.60 -2.31
C TYR A 343 4.27 24.60 -1.16
N ARG A 344 3.45 24.80 -0.13
CA ARG A 344 3.38 23.94 1.03
C ARG A 344 2.29 22.89 0.88
N THR A 345 2.55 21.68 1.36
CA THR A 345 1.54 20.63 1.45
C THR A 345 1.94 19.63 2.53
N LEU A 346 1.00 19.29 3.39
CA LEU A 346 1.20 18.24 4.40
C LEU A 346 1.33 16.86 3.76
N LYS A 347 0.45 16.58 2.77
CA LYS A 347 0.35 15.26 2.14
C LYS A 347 1.38 15.10 1.03
N ILE A 348 2.25 14.09 1.17
CA ILE A 348 3.24 13.71 0.17
C ILE A 348 2.76 12.42 -0.50
N ALA A 349 2.51 12.46 -1.80
CA ALA A 349 2.06 11.27 -2.54
C ALA A 349 3.15 10.19 -2.60
N ALA A 350 2.77 8.94 -2.40
CA ALA A 350 3.70 7.81 -2.35
C ALA A 350 4.43 7.54 -3.69
N ASN A 351 3.84 7.98 -4.81
CA ASN A 351 4.44 7.89 -6.14
C ASN A 351 5.35 9.08 -6.52
N SER A 352 5.69 9.95 -5.56
CA SER A 352 6.58 11.08 -5.78
C SER A 352 8.04 10.64 -5.94
N SER A 353 8.81 11.33 -6.80
CA SER A 353 10.26 11.11 -6.89
C SER A 353 10.96 11.55 -5.60
N SER A 354 12.14 11.00 -5.32
CA SER A 354 12.93 11.37 -4.13
C SER A 354 13.20 12.87 -4.04
N THR A 355 13.44 13.53 -5.18
CA THR A 355 13.60 14.98 -5.23
C THR A 355 12.32 15.72 -4.82
N ALA A 356 11.17 15.32 -5.38
CA ALA A 356 9.90 15.94 -5.05
C ALA A 356 9.56 15.77 -3.56
N VAL A 357 9.82 14.59 -3.00
CA VAL A 357 9.64 14.33 -1.55
C VAL A 357 10.48 15.29 -0.71
N TYR A 358 11.79 15.38 -0.99
CA TYR A 358 12.67 16.23 -0.19
C TYR A 358 12.41 17.72 -0.39
N GLN A 359 12.05 18.14 -1.62
CA GLN A 359 11.63 19.51 -1.88
C GLN A 359 10.37 19.87 -1.11
N THR A 360 9.36 18.98 -1.13
CA THR A 360 8.12 19.19 -0.37
C THR A 360 8.39 19.28 1.13
N LEU A 361 9.21 18.38 1.68
CA LEU A 361 9.61 18.46 3.09
C LEU A 361 10.32 19.78 3.41
N ASN A 362 11.25 20.23 2.54
CA ASN A 362 11.98 21.49 2.72
C ASN A 362 11.06 22.70 2.66
N ASP A 363 10.10 22.72 1.74
CA ASP A 363 9.15 23.82 1.59
C ASP A 363 8.15 23.89 2.74
N ASN A 364 7.91 22.75 3.39
CA ASN A 364 7.02 22.60 4.53
C ASN A 364 7.79 22.52 5.88
N ASP A 365 8.93 23.18 5.97
CA ASP A 365 9.76 23.27 7.17
C ASP A 365 10.15 21.89 7.79
N GLY A 366 10.35 20.90 6.94
CA GLY A 366 10.71 19.54 7.31
C GLY A 366 9.52 18.62 7.64
N CYS A 367 8.29 19.12 7.65
CA CYS A 367 7.09 18.34 7.96
C CYS A 367 6.50 17.67 6.72
N GLY A 368 5.96 16.44 6.90
CA GLY A 368 5.24 15.76 5.84
C GLY A 368 4.51 14.51 6.33
N PHE A 369 3.50 14.12 5.58
CA PHE A 369 2.70 12.94 5.82
C PHE A 369 2.50 12.15 4.52
N THR A 370 2.99 10.93 4.48
CA THR A 370 2.68 9.99 3.40
C THR A 370 1.69 8.95 3.92
N ALA A 371 0.54 8.85 3.27
CA ALA A 371 -0.45 7.83 3.58
C ALA A 371 -0.84 7.12 2.28
N GLU A 372 -0.69 5.78 2.28
CA GLU A 372 -0.98 4.96 1.12
C GLU A 372 -1.69 3.67 1.54
N THR A 373 -2.87 3.46 0.96
CA THR A 373 -3.70 2.29 1.25
C THR A 373 -3.29 1.05 0.45
N GLU A 374 -2.49 1.23 -0.61
CA GLU A 374 -1.88 0.18 -1.40
C GLU A 374 -0.35 0.32 -1.34
N GLY A 375 0.27 -0.35 -0.37
CA GLY A 375 1.69 -0.22 -0.03
C GLY A 375 2.67 -0.60 -1.16
N ASP A 376 2.22 -1.28 -2.20
CA ASP A 376 3.00 -1.57 -3.39
C ASP A 376 3.32 -0.32 -4.21
N THR A 377 2.49 0.72 -4.20
CA THR A 377 2.79 2.02 -4.83
C THR A 377 4.12 2.57 -4.32
N LEU A 378 4.29 2.64 -2.99
CA LEU A 378 5.56 3.07 -2.38
C LEU A 378 6.69 2.09 -2.67
N ALA A 379 6.43 0.79 -2.59
CA ALA A 379 7.41 -0.25 -2.87
C ALA A 379 7.94 -0.20 -4.32
N MET A 380 7.07 0.07 -5.28
CA MET A 380 7.44 0.25 -6.70
C MET A 380 8.30 1.50 -6.89
N MET A 381 7.94 2.63 -6.27
CA MET A 381 8.75 3.84 -6.33
C MET A 381 10.14 3.64 -5.72
N MET A 382 10.25 2.94 -4.59
CA MET A 382 11.54 2.67 -3.94
C MET A 382 12.46 1.74 -4.75
N LYS A 383 11.92 0.99 -5.72
CA LYS A 383 12.71 0.17 -6.67
C LYS A 383 13.15 0.94 -7.91
N SER A 384 12.56 2.11 -8.18
CA SER A 384 12.92 2.93 -9.35
C SER A 384 14.22 3.70 -9.10
N ASP A 385 14.98 3.97 -10.18
CA ASP A 385 16.24 4.71 -10.11
C ASP A 385 16.09 6.14 -9.58
N PHE A 386 14.91 6.73 -9.74
CA PHE A 386 14.59 8.11 -9.32
C PHE A 386 13.78 8.21 -8.03
N GLY A 387 13.28 7.09 -7.49
CA GLY A 387 12.36 7.05 -6.37
C GLY A 387 12.91 6.43 -5.09
N ASN A 388 14.16 5.97 -5.07
CA ASN A 388 14.70 5.32 -3.88
C ASN A 388 15.05 6.34 -2.78
N TYR A 389 14.09 6.57 -1.89
CA TYR A 389 14.27 7.39 -0.68
C TYR A 389 14.27 6.59 0.62
N SER A 390 14.63 5.30 0.57
CA SER A 390 14.76 4.44 1.75
C SER A 390 15.74 5.01 2.78
N ASP A 391 16.85 5.62 2.33
CA ASP A 391 17.80 6.32 3.20
C ASP A 391 17.14 7.53 3.88
N GLY A 392 16.37 8.32 3.14
CA GLY A 392 15.61 9.46 3.66
C GLY A 392 14.60 9.06 4.74
N LEU A 393 13.87 7.95 4.55
CA LEU A 393 12.98 7.41 5.59
C LEU A 393 13.75 7.03 6.85
N ARG A 394 14.89 6.34 6.70
CA ARG A 394 15.72 5.95 7.86
C ARG A 394 16.27 7.16 8.62
N LYS A 395 16.70 8.22 7.92
CA LYS A 395 17.14 9.49 8.51
C LYS A 395 15.97 10.22 9.16
N ALA A 396 14.84 10.37 8.47
CA ALA A 396 13.66 11.06 8.98
C ALA A 396 13.11 10.43 10.27
N PHE A 397 13.16 9.09 10.40
CA PHE A 397 12.76 8.42 11.62
C PHE A 397 13.54 8.87 12.85
N HIS A 398 14.82 9.21 12.70
CA HIS A 398 15.70 9.72 13.77
C HIS A 398 15.89 11.23 13.73
N HIS A 399 15.16 11.95 12.89
CA HIS A 399 15.30 13.39 12.64
C HIS A 399 16.73 13.80 12.25
N GLU A 400 17.46 12.90 11.56
CA GLU A 400 18.80 13.15 11.05
C GLU A 400 18.74 14.00 9.78
N PRO A 401 19.70 14.93 9.56
CA PRO A 401 19.64 15.84 8.42
C PRO A 401 19.56 15.13 7.07
N ILE A 402 18.74 15.69 6.18
CA ILE A 402 18.63 15.29 4.77
C ILE A 402 19.02 16.49 3.92
N SER A 403 20.07 16.33 3.13
CA SER A 403 20.52 17.37 2.20
C SER A 403 20.87 16.80 0.85
N TYR A 404 20.62 17.56 -0.21
CA TYR A 404 21.14 17.30 -1.53
C TYR A 404 21.38 18.60 -2.32
N LEU A 405 22.27 18.52 -3.31
CA LEU A 405 22.59 19.61 -4.22
C LEU A 405 22.53 19.10 -5.67
N ARG A 406 21.73 19.76 -6.52
CA ARG A 406 21.72 19.55 -7.97
C ARG A 406 22.32 20.75 -8.69
N ARG A 407 23.42 20.52 -9.42
CA ARG A 407 24.12 21.60 -10.14
C ARG A 407 23.33 22.17 -11.32
N LYS A 408 22.52 21.33 -11.99
CA LYS A 408 21.82 21.72 -13.22
C LYS A 408 20.88 22.89 -13.01
N ASP A 409 20.09 22.86 -11.91
CA ASP A 409 19.06 23.86 -11.62
C ASP A 409 19.39 24.67 -10.36
N ASN A 410 20.61 24.53 -9.85
CA ASN A 410 21.08 25.11 -8.59
C ASN A 410 20.15 24.82 -7.40
N GLU A 411 19.48 23.67 -7.45
CA GLU A 411 18.60 23.22 -6.38
C GLU A 411 19.42 22.79 -5.16
N HIS A 412 19.13 23.39 -4.04
CA HIS A 412 19.71 23.04 -2.75
C HIS A 412 18.59 22.77 -1.74
N VAL A 413 18.64 21.61 -1.13
CA VAL A 413 17.74 21.21 -0.04
C VAL A 413 18.60 20.87 1.17
N ASP A 414 18.25 21.45 2.32
CA ASP A 414 18.91 21.18 3.61
C ASP A 414 17.86 21.17 4.72
N ILE A 415 17.42 19.96 5.10
CA ILE A 415 16.43 19.74 6.13
C ILE A 415 17.15 19.24 7.37
N THR A 416 17.35 20.12 8.34
CA THR A 416 18.07 19.81 9.58
C THR A 416 17.34 18.80 10.48
N HIS A 417 16.01 18.90 10.57
CA HIS A 417 15.18 18.03 11.40
C HIS A 417 13.95 17.58 10.60
N PRO A 418 14.08 16.57 9.74
CA PRO A 418 12.93 16.04 9.00
C PRO A 418 11.91 15.42 9.97
N ARG A 419 10.65 15.80 9.79
CA ARG A 419 9.48 15.38 10.57
C ARG A 419 8.46 14.73 9.65
N TRP A 420 8.78 13.55 9.21
CA TRP A 420 7.99 12.80 8.23
C TRP A 420 7.26 11.66 8.92
N SER A 421 5.94 11.61 8.78
CA SER A 421 5.09 10.51 9.25
C SER A 421 4.63 9.67 8.06
N VAL A 422 4.52 8.36 8.24
CA VAL A 422 4.20 7.42 7.15
C VAL A 422 3.20 6.37 7.64
N LEU A 423 2.03 6.32 7.01
CA LEU A 423 1.00 5.30 7.22
C LEU A 423 0.80 4.50 5.94
N LEU A 424 1.10 3.23 5.99
CA LEU A 424 0.93 2.32 4.86
C LEU A 424 -0.04 1.21 5.20
N SER A 425 -0.76 0.73 4.19
CA SER A 425 -1.44 -0.56 4.31
C SER A 425 -1.22 -1.42 3.07
N GLY A 426 -1.34 -2.72 3.25
CA GLY A 426 -1.14 -3.66 2.16
C GLY A 426 -1.44 -5.09 2.56
N THR A 427 -1.27 -6.02 1.63
CA THR A 427 -1.34 -7.45 1.92
C THR A 427 -0.05 -7.95 2.55
N TYR A 428 -0.10 -9.11 3.19
CA TYR A 428 1.09 -9.75 3.76
C TYR A 428 2.20 -9.98 2.73
N GLY A 429 1.84 -10.34 1.49
CA GLY A 429 2.80 -10.51 0.40
C GLY A 429 3.46 -9.20 -0.06
N GLN A 430 2.79 -8.07 0.09
CA GLN A 430 3.35 -6.75 -0.27
C GLN A 430 4.41 -6.27 0.71
N ILE A 431 4.44 -6.78 1.95
CA ILE A 431 5.47 -6.42 2.95
C ILE A 431 6.87 -6.81 2.44
N SER A 432 7.05 -8.02 1.92
CA SER A 432 8.33 -8.47 1.38
C SER A 432 8.77 -7.69 0.14
N THR A 433 7.82 -7.12 -0.60
CA THR A 433 8.10 -6.22 -1.72
C THR A 433 8.59 -4.85 -1.24
N PHE A 434 7.99 -4.33 -0.17
CA PHE A 434 8.36 -3.06 0.44
C PHE A 434 9.66 -3.17 1.25
N ILE A 435 9.82 -4.24 2.03
CA ILE A 435 11.01 -4.51 2.86
C ILE A 435 11.61 -5.85 2.43
N PRO A 436 12.40 -5.88 1.35
CA PRO A 436 12.94 -7.14 0.83
C PRO A 436 14.03 -7.75 1.72
N ASN A 437 14.65 -6.97 2.60
CA ASN A 437 15.64 -7.42 3.57
C ASN A 437 15.39 -6.73 4.93
N PRO A 438 15.09 -7.49 5.99
CA PRO A 438 14.88 -6.94 7.33
C PRO A 438 16.13 -6.25 7.92
N GLU A 439 17.34 -6.65 7.48
CA GLU A 439 18.60 -6.07 7.95
C GLU A 439 18.86 -4.64 7.44
N ASN A 440 18.16 -4.17 6.41
CA ASN A 440 18.36 -2.82 5.86
C ASN A 440 17.95 -1.70 6.86
N GLY A 441 17.43 -2.07 8.01
CA GLY A 441 17.02 -1.18 9.10
C GLY A 441 15.67 -0.48 8.88
N LEU A 442 15.01 -0.66 7.74
CA LEU A 442 13.68 -0.09 7.52
C LEU A 442 12.62 -0.87 8.31
N PHE A 443 12.71 -2.21 8.32
CA PHE A 443 11.81 -3.10 9.05
C PHE A 443 11.59 -2.67 10.50
N SER A 444 12.68 -2.47 11.23
CA SER A 444 12.65 -2.13 12.66
C SER A 444 12.09 -0.73 12.97
N ARG A 445 11.81 0.10 11.96
CA ARG A 445 11.21 1.44 12.10
C ARG A 445 9.71 1.47 11.87
N PHE A 446 9.16 0.38 11.34
CA PHE A 446 7.72 0.23 11.14
C PHE A 446 7.15 -0.74 12.17
N PRO A 447 6.34 -0.30 13.12
CA PRO A 447 5.42 -1.19 13.83
C PRO A 447 4.38 -1.71 12.83
N PHE A 448 4.04 -2.99 12.96
CA PHE A 448 3.05 -3.65 12.11
C PHE A 448 1.79 -3.92 12.92
N TYR A 449 0.63 -3.64 12.35
CA TYR A 449 -0.65 -4.13 12.83
C TYR A 449 -1.27 -5.07 11.81
N CYS A 450 -1.55 -6.31 12.21
CA CYS A 450 -2.00 -7.39 11.33
C CYS A 450 -3.49 -7.65 11.56
N LEU A 451 -4.32 -7.40 10.55
CA LEU A 451 -5.75 -7.71 10.61
C LEU A 451 -6.01 -9.18 10.32
N PRO A 452 -6.88 -9.84 11.09
CA PRO A 452 -7.31 -11.20 10.79
C PRO A 452 -8.15 -11.25 9.52
N ARG A 453 -8.28 -12.45 8.92
CA ARG A 453 -9.23 -12.68 7.85
C ARG A 453 -10.62 -12.87 8.45
N THR A 454 -11.58 -12.09 7.98
CA THR A 454 -13.01 -12.29 8.28
C THR A 454 -13.67 -13.07 7.14
N TYR A 455 -14.50 -14.04 7.48
CA TYR A 455 -15.25 -14.85 6.51
C TYR A 455 -16.73 -14.50 6.51
N ASP A 456 -17.20 -13.80 7.53
CA ASP A 456 -18.59 -13.44 7.69
C ASP A 456 -18.96 -12.29 6.77
N TRP A 457 -20.13 -12.39 6.17
CA TRP A 457 -20.70 -11.28 5.42
C TRP A 457 -21.13 -10.17 6.39
N LEU A 458 -20.55 -8.99 6.23
CA LEU A 458 -20.95 -7.83 7.03
C LEU A 458 -22.23 -7.21 6.46
N ASN A 459 -23.15 -6.79 7.32
CA ASN A 459 -24.31 -6.01 6.90
C ASN A 459 -23.85 -4.66 6.37
N VAL A 460 -23.88 -4.48 5.04
CA VAL A 460 -23.45 -3.24 4.37
C VAL A 460 -24.48 -2.11 4.45
N PHE A 461 -25.68 -2.42 4.96
CA PHE A 461 -26.78 -1.46 5.16
C PHE A 461 -26.97 -1.11 6.64
N ASP A 462 -26.03 -1.52 7.49
CA ASP A 462 -26.05 -1.15 8.90
C ASP A 462 -25.78 0.36 9.00
N SER A 463 -26.84 1.10 9.21
CA SER A 463 -26.86 2.56 9.13
C SER A 463 -26.48 3.15 10.49
N SER A 464 -25.23 3.49 10.67
CA SER A 464 -24.94 4.68 11.46
C SER A 464 -25.32 5.91 10.61
N ASP A 465 -26.04 6.87 11.17
CA ASP A 465 -26.42 8.10 10.46
C ASP A 465 -25.21 8.91 9.97
N GLU A 466 -24.00 8.56 10.39
CA GLU A 466 -22.75 9.23 10.06
C GLU A 466 -21.75 8.27 9.40
N THR A 467 -21.24 8.68 8.24
CA THR A 467 -20.17 7.92 7.56
C THR A 467 -18.83 8.11 8.28
N LEU A 468 -17.94 7.09 8.23
CA LEU A 468 -16.58 7.21 8.79
C LEU A 468 -15.83 8.42 8.22
N GLU A 469 -15.99 8.72 6.93
CA GLU A 469 -15.38 9.91 6.31
C GLU A 469 -15.80 11.21 7.01
N ARG A 470 -17.10 11.37 7.30
CA ARG A 470 -17.62 12.56 8.00
C ARG A 470 -17.15 12.62 9.45
N LEU A 471 -17.17 11.49 10.14
CA LEU A 471 -16.69 11.38 11.51
C LEU A 471 -15.22 11.81 11.61
N PHE A 472 -14.32 11.25 10.80
CA PHE A 472 -12.91 11.60 10.83
C PHE A 472 -12.64 13.05 10.40
N PHE A 473 -13.40 13.59 9.48
CA PHE A 473 -13.32 15.00 9.13
C PHE A 473 -13.77 15.91 10.29
N ALA A 474 -14.85 15.56 10.98
CA ALA A 474 -15.33 16.29 12.17
C ALA A 474 -14.33 16.23 13.32
N LEU A 475 -13.73 15.05 13.57
CA LEU A 475 -12.63 14.91 14.52
C LEU A 475 -11.43 15.79 14.14
N GLY A 476 -11.09 15.84 12.85
CA GLY A 476 -10.04 16.73 12.35
C GLY A 476 -10.33 18.21 12.62
N ARG A 477 -11.58 18.64 12.45
CA ARG A 477 -12.00 20.01 12.79
C ARG A 477 -11.91 20.29 14.29
N ARG A 478 -12.24 19.31 15.12
CA ARG A 478 -12.09 19.42 16.58
C ARG A 478 -10.62 19.53 16.98
N TYR A 479 -9.73 18.78 16.30
CA TYR A 479 -8.28 18.84 16.52
C TYR A 479 -7.64 20.16 16.08
N LEU A 480 -8.25 20.87 15.12
CA LEU A 480 -7.72 22.10 14.52
C LEU A 480 -7.44 23.19 15.56
N GLY A 481 -8.27 23.30 16.60
CA GLY A 481 -8.04 24.23 17.70
C GLY A 481 -6.70 23.98 18.43
N LEU A 482 -6.39 22.74 18.72
CA LEU A 482 -5.10 22.36 19.31
C LEU A 482 -3.95 22.66 18.35
N TYR A 483 -4.09 22.32 17.07
CA TYR A 483 -3.08 22.62 16.03
C TYR A 483 -2.74 24.10 15.97
N HIS A 484 -3.74 25.01 16.02
CA HIS A 484 -3.53 26.44 16.03
C HIS A 484 -2.76 26.93 17.26
N VAL A 485 -3.15 26.47 18.46
CA VAL A 485 -2.43 26.80 19.70
C VAL A 485 -0.98 26.35 19.60
N LEU A 486 -0.73 25.11 19.17
CA LEU A 486 0.64 24.57 19.02
C LEU A 486 1.46 25.36 17.97
N THR A 487 0.87 25.73 16.85
CA THR A 487 1.54 26.49 15.76
C THR A 487 1.91 27.92 16.22
N GLN A 488 1.06 28.57 17.01
CA GLN A 488 1.27 29.94 17.50
C GLN A 488 2.31 30.04 18.63
N ARG A 489 2.75 28.92 19.19
CA ARG A 489 3.76 28.91 20.25
C ARG A 489 5.09 29.47 19.75
N VAL A 490 5.70 30.33 20.56
CA VAL A 490 7.06 30.83 20.31
C VAL A 490 8.10 29.76 20.68
N ARG A 491 7.88 29.05 21.81
CA ARG A 491 8.77 28.01 22.32
C ARG A 491 8.19 26.63 22.07
N ASP A 492 9.07 25.64 22.01
CA ASP A 492 8.66 24.24 21.95
C ASP A 492 7.99 23.84 23.28
N LEU A 493 7.05 22.92 23.19
CA LEU A 493 6.36 22.30 24.33
C LEU A 493 7.03 20.94 24.60
N ILE A 494 7.61 20.79 25.78
CA ILE A 494 8.43 19.64 26.11
C ILE A 494 7.59 18.58 26.80
N PHE A 495 7.53 17.39 26.21
CA PHE A 495 6.94 16.21 26.84
C PHE A 495 7.91 15.55 27.80
N VAL A 496 7.44 15.22 29.01
CA VAL A 496 8.24 14.58 30.05
C VAL A 496 7.53 13.37 30.66
N LEU A 497 8.32 12.34 31.00
CA LEU A 497 7.91 11.24 31.87
C LEU A 497 8.34 11.54 33.32
N THR A 498 7.52 11.15 34.30
CA THR A 498 7.93 11.20 35.69
C THR A 498 9.10 10.24 35.96
N PRO A 499 9.89 10.43 37.01
CA PRO A 499 10.97 9.49 37.37
C PRO A 499 10.48 8.05 37.52
N GLU A 500 9.30 7.84 38.06
CA GLU A 500 8.67 6.53 38.24
C GLU A 500 8.29 5.91 36.90
N GLN A 501 7.74 6.71 35.98
CA GLN A 501 7.43 6.26 34.63
C GLN A 501 8.70 5.92 33.85
N GLN A 502 9.78 6.70 34.01
CA GLN A 502 11.08 6.42 33.39
C GLN A 502 11.64 5.08 33.85
N GLN A 503 11.56 4.79 35.16
CA GLN A 503 12.01 3.50 35.71
C GLN A 503 11.16 2.35 35.15
N ARG A 504 9.82 2.44 35.22
CA ARG A 504 8.91 1.44 34.69
C ARG A 504 9.13 1.20 33.18
N PHE A 505 9.41 2.26 32.41
CA PHE A 505 9.72 2.17 30.99
C PHE A 505 11.00 1.34 30.74
N ASN A 506 12.06 1.63 31.48
CA ASN A 506 13.33 0.92 31.35
C ASN A 506 13.20 -0.56 31.74
N ASP A 507 12.51 -0.84 32.86
CA ASP A 507 12.29 -2.21 33.32
C ASP A 507 11.47 -3.03 32.31
N HIS A 508 10.40 -2.42 31.76
CA HIS A 508 9.56 -3.04 30.74
C HIS A 508 10.36 -3.43 29.48
N PHE A 509 11.12 -2.49 28.89
CA PHE A 509 11.90 -2.78 27.70
C PHE A 509 13.11 -3.67 27.93
N ALA A 510 13.70 -3.67 29.13
CA ALA A 510 14.73 -4.62 29.52
C ALA A 510 14.18 -6.06 29.58
N GLY A 511 12.98 -6.23 30.15
CA GLY A 511 12.27 -7.51 30.17
C GLY A 511 11.96 -8.04 28.76
N ILE A 512 11.32 -7.20 27.92
CA ILE A 512 10.98 -7.54 26.52
C ILE A 512 12.24 -7.87 25.73
N GLN A 513 13.31 -7.08 25.83
CA GLN A 513 14.55 -7.36 25.11
C GLN A 513 15.12 -8.73 25.49
N THR A 514 15.10 -9.09 26.78
CA THR A 514 15.56 -10.41 27.25
C THR A 514 14.70 -11.54 26.68
N GLU A 515 13.38 -11.36 26.70
CA GLU A 515 12.44 -12.34 26.14
C GLU A 515 12.66 -12.52 24.63
N TYR A 516 12.71 -11.45 23.86
CA TYR A 516 12.85 -11.49 22.41
C TYR A 516 14.22 -12.03 21.93
N VAL A 517 15.29 -11.74 22.68
CA VAL A 517 16.60 -12.36 22.45
C VAL A 517 16.53 -13.88 22.67
N SER A 518 15.81 -14.33 23.71
CA SER A 518 15.63 -15.75 23.97
C SER A 518 14.84 -16.47 22.87
N LEU A 519 13.83 -15.79 22.30
CA LEU A 519 12.95 -16.40 21.28
C LEU A 519 13.50 -16.29 19.85
N TYR A 520 14.17 -15.19 19.49
CA TYR A 520 14.52 -14.83 18.13
C TYR A 520 16.02 -14.52 17.94
N GLY A 521 16.86 -14.69 18.98
CA GLY A 521 18.25 -14.30 18.90
C GLY A 521 18.43 -12.79 18.72
N ASP A 522 19.42 -12.38 17.95
CA ASP A 522 19.74 -10.97 17.72
C ASP A 522 18.84 -10.29 16.68
N ASP A 523 18.07 -11.05 15.91
CA ASP A 523 17.36 -10.58 14.72
C ASP A 523 16.33 -9.48 15.01
N LEU A 524 15.61 -9.57 16.14
CA LEU A 524 14.59 -8.59 16.54
C LEU A 524 15.06 -7.57 17.57
N VAL A 525 16.30 -7.60 18.03
CA VAL A 525 16.84 -6.63 19.01
C VAL A 525 16.71 -5.19 18.51
N ALA A 526 17.01 -4.96 17.23
CA ALA A 526 16.88 -3.63 16.64
C ALA A 526 15.41 -3.16 16.61
N SER A 527 14.44 -4.07 16.41
CA SER A 527 13.02 -3.76 16.46
C SER A 527 12.58 -3.42 17.88
N VAL A 528 12.92 -4.23 18.87
CA VAL A 528 12.60 -3.96 20.29
C VAL A 528 13.10 -2.58 20.73
N ARG A 529 14.37 -2.26 20.44
CA ARG A 529 14.96 -0.96 20.82
C ARG A 529 14.28 0.22 20.15
N ARG A 530 13.83 0.08 18.89
CA ARG A 530 13.09 1.15 18.17
C ARG A 530 11.64 1.23 18.61
N GLN A 531 11.03 0.12 19.02
CA GLN A 531 9.70 0.16 19.63
C GLN A 531 9.70 0.96 20.95
N GLY A 532 10.82 1.01 21.70
CA GLY A 532 10.95 1.93 22.84
C GLY A 532 10.80 3.40 22.43
N LEU A 533 11.45 3.83 21.36
CA LEU A 533 11.27 5.19 20.84
C LEU A 533 9.84 5.43 20.31
N ILE A 534 9.25 4.44 19.66
CA ILE A 534 7.87 4.50 19.17
C ILE A 534 6.89 4.61 20.34
N ALA A 535 7.07 3.81 21.41
CA ALA A 535 6.28 3.90 22.64
C ALA A 535 6.32 5.32 23.24
N TYR A 536 7.51 5.88 23.37
CA TYR A 536 7.70 7.25 23.87
C TYR A 536 6.93 8.29 23.03
N ARG A 537 6.97 8.16 21.70
CA ARG A 537 6.21 9.04 20.80
C ARG A 537 4.70 8.80 20.89
N MET A 538 4.25 7.55 21.06
CA MET A 538 2.83 7.25 21.27
C MET A 538 2.33 7.85 22.59
N MET A 539 3.10 7.74 23.67
CA MET A 539 2.80 8.42 24.95
C MET A 539 2.66 9.94 24.76
N MET A 540 3.57 10.56 24.02
CA MET A 540 3.52 11.99 23.68
C MET A 540 2.22 12.35 22.92
N ILE A 541 1.83 11.53 21.93
CA ILE A 541 0.63 11.75 21.13
C ILE A 541 -0.64 11.57 21.96
N LEU A 542 -0.73 10.50 22.74
CA LEU A 542 -1.88 10.26 23.60
C LEU A 542 -2.04 11.40 24.61
N SER A 543 -0.97 11.78 25.32
CA SER A 543 -1.05 12.82 26.34
C SER A 543 -1.40 14.20 25.79
N ILE A 544 -0.89 14.58 24.60
CA ILE A 544 -1.24 15.87 24.00
C ILE A 544 -2.70 15.90 23.52
N THR A 545 -3.27 14.77 23.09
CA THR A 545 -4.66 14.71 22.65
C THR A 545 -5.70 14.84 23.76
N ARG A 546 -5.29 14.78 25.02
CA ARG A 546 -6.15 15.15 26.18
C ARG A 546 -6.52 16.64 26.16
N TYR A 547 -5.75 17.45 25.48
CA TYR A 547 -5.94 18.90 25.40
C TYR A 547 -6.72 19.36 24.16
N VAL A 548 -7.26 18.43 23.33
CA VAL A 548 -7.99 18.79 22.11
C VAL A 548 -9.16 19.74 22.37
N ASP A 549 -9.90 19.53 23.48
CA ASP A 549 -11.05 20.35 23.84
C ASP A 549 -10.71 21.54 24.76
N ILE A 550 -9.48 21.58 25.25
CA ILE A 550 -8.99 22.62 26.18
C ILE A 550 -7.59 23.11 25.76
N PRO A 551 -7.35 23.43 24.49
CA PRO A 551 -6.01 23.67 23.97
C PRO A 551 -5.34 24.90 24.59
N GLU A 552 -6.11 25.87 25.09
CA GLU A 552 -5.60 27.08 25.73
C GLU A 552 -4.75 26.79 26.99
N GLN A 553 -4.97 25.65 27.64
CA GLN A 553 -4.14 25.23 28.78
C GLN A 553 -2.67 24.98 28.42
N LEU A 554 -2.39 24.77 27.14
CA LEU A 554 -1.04 24.56 26.64
C LEU A 554 -0.36 25.86 26.15
N ARG A 555 -1.06 27.02 26.13
CA ARG A 555 -0.54 28.24 25.53
C ARG A 555 0.75 28.74 26.19
N ASP A 556 0.77 28.77 27.51
CA ASP A 556 1.82 29.42 28.30
C ASP A 556 2.68 28.47 29.15
N VAL A 557 2.53 27.14 28.97
CA VAL A 557 3.32 26.14 29.66
C VAL A 557 4.49 25.65 28.82
N ASP A 558 5.67 25.47 29.40
CA ASP A 558 6.85 24.98 28.68
C ASP A 558 6.92 23.45 28.64
N THR A 559 6.24 22.75 29.56
CA THR A 559 6.27 21.30 29.67
C THR A 559 4.90 20.71 29.93
N PHE A 560 4.67 19.49 29.48
CA PHE A 560 3.52 18.67 29.89
C PHE A 560 3.98 17.25 30.21
N THR A 561 3.34 16.67 31.21
CA THR A 561 3.74 15.36 31.75
C THR A 561 2.84 14.28 31.19
N CYS A 562 3.41 13.10 30.99
CA CYS A 562 2.65 11.92 30.56
C CYS A 562 1.59 11.56 31.60
N HIS A 563 0.34 11.39 31.17
CA HIS A 563 -0.70 10.82 32.02
C HIS A 563 -0.46 9.31 32.20
N ASP A 564 -0.72 8.79 33.41
CA ASP A 564 -0.39 7.37 33.70
C ASP A 564 -1.20 6.39 32.87
N ASP A 565 -2.45 6.71 32.55
CA ASP A 565 -3.25 5.90 31.63
C ASP A 565 -2.66 5.89 30.21
N ASP A 566 -2.14 7.02 29.71
CA ASP A 566 -1.50 7.12 28.39
C ASP A 566 -0.20 6.34 28.36
N PHE A 567 0.55 6.38 29.46
CA PHE A 567 1.76 5.59 29.65
C PHE A 567 1.44 4.09 29.54
N GLN A 568 0.46 3.61 30.32
CA GLN A 568 0.08 2.21 30.32
C GLN A 568 -0.53 1.76 28.99
N THR A 569 -1.40 2.59 28.39
CA THR A 569 -2.00 2.36 27.08
C THR A 569 -0.93 2.19 26.01
N ALA A 570 0.05 3.11 25.94
CA ALA A 570 1.12 3.02 24.96
C ALA A 570 1.97 1.75 25.11
N LEU A 571 2.30 1.34 26.34
CA LEU A 571 3.02 0.08 26.58
C LEU A 571 2.22 -1.13 26.14
N SER A 572 0.92 -1.22 26.50
CA SER A 572 0.04 -2.31 26.06
C SER A 572 -0.08 -2.41 24.54
N MET A 573 -0.21 -1.26 23.86
CA MET A 573 -0.22 -1.23 22.39
C MET A 573 1.10 -1.73 21.80
N ILE A 574 2.24 -1.33 22.37
CA ILE A 574 3.55 -1.76 21.91
C ILE A 574 3.77 -3.26 22.08
N ASP A 575 3.33 -3.84 23.19
CA ASP A 575 3.42 -5.29 23.43
C ASP A 575 2.67 -6.06 22.31
N THR A 576 1.50 -5.59 21.93
CA THR A 576 0.73 -6.15 20.81
C THR A 576 1.45 -5.93 19.48
N LEU A 577 1.92 -4.72 19.19
CA LEU A 577 2.62 -4.39 17.95
C LEU A 577 3.94 -5.15 17.80
N LEU A 578 4.63 -5.48 18.90
CA LEU A 578 5.82 -6.34 18.87
C LEU A 578 5.48 -7.78 18.50
N GLN A 579 4.38 -8.34 19.02
CA GLN A 579 3.91 -9.67 18.62
C GLN A 579 3.56 -9.72 17.13
N HIS A 580 2.88 -8.68 16.61
CA HIS A 580 2.58 -8.55 15.19
C HIS A 580 3.86 -8.37 14.37
N THR A 581 4.83 -7.61 14.86
CA THR A 581 6.14 -7.42 14.20
C THR A 581 6.92 -8.74 14.12
N ALA A 582 6.93 -9.52 15.21
CA ALA A 582 7.56 -10.84 15.23
C ALA A 582 6.85 -11.83 14.28
N PHE A 583 5.52 -11.77 14.20
CA PHE A 583 4.75 -12.54 13.22
C PHE A 583 5.15 -12.17 11.78
N VAL A 584 5.20 -10.87 11.45
CA VAL A 584 5.64 -10.41 10.11
C VAL A 584 7.07 -10.85 9.80
N PHE A 585 7.98 -10.75 10.76
CA PHE A 585 9.35 -11.21 10.61
C PHE A 585 9.39 -12.69 10.26
N THR A 586 8.75 -13.55 11.05
CA THR A 586 8.81 -15.00 10.91
C THR A 586 8.02 -15.55 9.73
N GLN A 587 6.90 -14.93 9.36
CA GLN A 587 5.99 -15.46 8.35
C GLN A 587 6.07 -14.77 6.98
N CYS A 588 6.53 -13.52 6.93
CA CYS A 588 6.51 -12.75 5.70
C CYS A 588 7.92 -12.46 5.14
N LEU A 589 8.94 -12.39 6.01
CA LEU A 589 10.27 -11.94 5.63
C LEU A 589 11.35 -13.01 5.75
N THR A 590 11.20 -13.95 6.68
CA THR A 590 12.11 -15.10 6.74
C THR A 590 11.81 -15.98 5.55
N PRO A 591 12.80 -16.30 4.69
CA PRO A 591 12.58 -17.32 3.67
C PRO A 591 12.13 -18.58 4.41
N VAL A 592 10.97 -19.12 4.07
CA VAL A 592 10.66 -20.50 4.45
C VAL A 592 11.84 -21.30 3.90
N GLU A 593 12.69 -21.81 4.77
CA GLU A 593 13.55 -22.93 4.42
C GLU A 593 12.59 -24.04 4.04
N SER A 594 12.12 -24.01 2.79
CA SER A 594 11.45 -25.13 2.21
C SER A 594 12.53 -26.23 2.15
N ALA A 595 12.40 -27.19 3.05
CA ALA A 595 13.08 -28.47 2.93
C ALA A 595 12.87 -29.10 1.54
N ASP A 596 11.99 -28.51 0.73
CA ASP A 596 11.67 -28.83 -0.64
C ASP A 596 11.49 -27.54 -1.48
N ALA A 597 12.55 -26.72 -1.63
CA ALA A 597 12.60 -25.81 -2.77
C ALA A 597 12.73 -26.70 -4.02
N PRO A 598 11.72 -26.74 -4.90
CA PRO A 598 11.84 -27.62 -6.05
C PRO A 598 13.02 -27.13 -6.91
N VAL A 599 13.96 -28.02 -7.15
CA VAL A 599 15.02 -27.95 -8.14
C VAL A 599 14.46 -27.64 -9.57
N SER A 600 13.16 -27.44 -9.68
CA SER A 600 12.41 -27.24 -10.91
C SER A 600 12.62 -25.89 -11.62
N THR A 601 13.34 -24.93 -11.03
CA THR A 601 13.60 -23.63 -11.68
C THR A 601 14.90 -23.57 -12.48
N LEU A 602 15.71 -24.63 -12.47
CA LEU A 602 16.93 -24.69 -13.25
C LEU A 602 16.63 -25.13 -14.69
N THR A 603 17.19 -24.40 -15.65
CA THR A 603 17.13 -24.83 -17.06
C THR A 603 17.95 -26.12 -17.26
N ASP A 604 17.64 -26.91 -18.28
CA ASP A 604 18.36 -28.15 -18.59
C ASP A 604 19.86 -27.91 -18.81
N LEU A 605 20.24 -26.77 -19.38
CA LEU A 605 21.63 -26.38 -19.55
C LEU A 605 22.31 -26.07 -18.20
N GLN A 606 21.59 -25.49 -17.26
CA GLN A 606 22.11 -25.23 -15.90
C GLN A 606 22.32 -26.55 -15.13
N ARG A 607 21.36 -27.50 -15.20
CA ARG A 607 21.50 -28.83 -14.62
C ARG A 607 22.67 -29.57 -15.24
N LYS A 608 22.78 -29.53 -16.58
CA LYS A 608 23.89 -30.17 -17.31
C LYS A 608 25.24 -29.56 -16.93
N LEU A 609 25.32 -28.24 -16.68
CA LEU A 609 26.57 -27.64 -16.21
C LEU A 609 26.94 -28.14 -14.82
N LEU A 610 25.99 -28.23 -13.89
CA LEU A 610 26.23 -28.72 -12.54
C LEU A 610 26.65 -30.20 -12.53
N SER A 611 26.08 -31.02 -13.42
CA SER A 611 26.43 -32.47 -13.50
C SER A 611 27.86 -32.73 -14.01
N VAL A 612 28.40 -31.87 -14.89
CA VAL A 612 29.77 -32.03 -15.43
C VAL A 612 30.86 -31.40 -14.57
N LEU A 613 30.50 -30.67 -13.52
CA LEU A 613 31.43 -30.04 -12.60
C LEU A 613 31.94 -31.08 -11.56
N PRO A 614 33.24 -31.03 -11.15
CA PRO A 614 33.73 -31.77 -10.00
C PRO A 614 33.19 -31.20 -8.68
N GLU A 615 33.37 -31.89 -7.55
CA GLU A 615 32.91 -31.42 -6.22
C GLU A 615 33.56 -30.07 -5.83
N GLU A 616 34.86 -29.95 -6.08
CA GLU A 616 35.59 -28.68 -5.91
C GLU A 616 36.19 -28.26 -7.26
N PHE A 617 36.10 -26.96 -7.54
CA PHE A 617 36.59 -26.41 -8.79
C PHE A 617 37.00 -24.93 -8.63
N ASP A 618 37.84 -24.47 -9.54
CA ASP A 618 38.17 -23.07 -9.70
C ASP A 618 37.35 -22.42 -10.85
N ARG A 619 37.54 -21.11 -11.01
CA ARG A 619 36.80 -20.33 -12.03
C ARG A 619 37.19 -20.73 -13.47
N ASP A 620 38.41 -21.21 -13.69
CA ASP A 620 38.84 -21.65 -15.02
C ASP A 620 38.22 -22.99 -15.38
N ARG A 621 38.15 -23.91 -14.43
CA ARG A 621 37.44 -25.18 -14.58
C ARG A 621 35.95 -24.96 -14.80
N TRP A 622 35.34 -24.04 -14.08
CA TRP A 622 33.95 -23.61 -14.31
C TRP A 622 33.70 -23.19 -15.77
N ARG A 623 34.55 -22.31 -16.30
CA ARG A 623 34.45 -21.83 -17.69
C ARG A 623 34.73 -22.92 -18.71
N GLN A 624 35.64 -23.83 -18.41
CA GLN A 624 35.95 -24.98 -19.25
C GLN A 624 34.73 -25.90 -19.37
N CYS A 625 34.08 -26.24 -18.25
CA CYS A 625 32.87 -27.06 -18.24
C CYS A 625 31.69 -26.33 -18.96
N ALA A 626 31.56 -25.04 -18.81
CA ALA A 626 30.57 -24.28 -19.54
C ALA A 626 30.78 -24.31 -21.07
N ARG A 627 32.02 -24.18 -21.52
CA ARG A 627 32.38 -24.29 -22.96
C ARG A 627 32.09 -25.70 -23.52
N SER A 628 32.32 -26.76 -22.73
CA SER A 628 32.08 -28.14 -23.16
C SER A 628 30.60 -28.43 -23.45
N ILE A 629 29.69 -27.63 -22.91
CA ILE A 629 28.23 -27.71 -23.15
C ILE A 629 27.69 -26.53 -23.98
N ASN A 630 28.57 -25.81 -24.70
CA ASN A 630 28.24 -24.66 -25.56
C ASN A 630 27.60 -23.46 -24.83
N VAL A 631 27.92 -23.23 -23.56
CA VAL A 631 27.47 -22.06 -22.81
C VAL A 631 28.51 -20.95 -22.90
N ASN A 632 28.05 -19.73 -23.24
CA ASN A 632 28.92 -18.56 -23.31
C ASN A 632 29.54 -18.25 -21.95
N PRO A 633 30.85 -17.95 -21.85
CA PRO A 633 31.53 -17.65 -20.57
C PRO A 633 30.89 -16.55 -19.74
N ARG A 634 30.38 -15.50 -20.37
CA ARG A 634 29.67 -14.41 -19.66
C ARG A 634 28.36 -14.90 -19.02
N THR A 635 27.63 -15.77 -19.73
CA THR A 635 26.40 -16.38 -19.21
C THR A 635 26.72 -17.34 -18.07
N ALA A 636 27.79 -18.13 -18.21
CA ALA A 636 28.26 -19.02 -17.16
C ALA A 636 28.67 -18.22 -15.90
N ASP A 637 29.45 -17.17 -16.03
CA ASP A 637 29.87 -16.34 -14.88
C ASP A 637 28.67 -15.71 -14.14
N ARG A 638 27.59 -15.32 -14.87
CA ARG A 638 26.34 -14.88 -14.26
C ARG A 638 25.65 -16.02 -13.50
N TRP A 639 25.62 -17.23 -14.06
CA TRP A 639 25.05 -18.40 -13.38
C TRP A 639 25.83 -18.78 -12.13
N LEU A 640 27.17 -18.67 -12.16
CA LEU A 640 28.00 -18.92 -10.98
C LEU A 640 27.57 -18.04 -9.79
N GLY A 641 27.36 -16.76 -10.05
CA GLY A 641 26.82 -15.84 -9.04
C GLY A 641 25.43 -16.26 -8.52
N GLN A 642 24.55 -16.68 -9.43
CA GLN A 642 23.20 -17.14 -9.06
C GLN A 642 23.23 -18.44 -8.25
N PHE A 643 24.09 -19.39 -8.60
CA PHE A 643 24.20 -20.67 -7.90
C PHE A 643 24.78 -20.51 -6.49
N VAL A 644 25.65 -19.53 -6.28
CA VAL A 644 26.17 -19.20 -4.95
C VAL A 644 25.17 -18.41 -4.12
N SER A 645 24.59 -17.32 -4.68
CA SER A 645 23.82 -16.35 -3.90
C SER A 645 22.30 -16.62 -3.86
N LYS A 646 21.74 -17.20 -4.93
CA LYS A 646 20.27 -17.34 -5.09
C LYS A 646 19.78 -18.78 -4.86
N HIS A 647 20.55 -19.76 -5.37
CA HIS A 647 20.12 -21.16 -5.34
C HIS A 647 20.80 -21.97 -4.25
N GLY A 648 21.87 -21.46 -3.63
CA GLY A 648 22.61 -22.17 -2.58
C GLY A 648 23.19 -23.51 -3.03
N LEU A 649 23.42 -23.71 -4.35
CA LEU A 649 23.92 -24.94 -4.94
C LEU A 649 25.43 -25.03 -4.92
N LEU A 650 26.10 -23.91 -4.77
CA LEU A 650 27.56 -23.79 -4.71
C LEU A 650 27.96 -22.95 -3.49
N THR A 651 29.02 -23.35 -2.82
CA THR A 651 29.64 -22.59 -1.73
C THR A 651 31.00 -22.05 -2.19
N ARG A 652 31.32 -20.81 -1.87
CA ARG A 652 32.64 -20.21 -2.13
C ARG A 652 33.60 -20.59 -1.00
N LEU A 653 34.63 -21.34 -1.29
CA LEU A 653 35.68 -21.77 -0.33
C LEU A 653 36.73 -20.68 -0.10
N SER A 654 37.20 -20.06 -1.19
CA SER A 654 38.19 -18.95 -1.18
C SER A 654 38.07 -18.12 -2.46
N LEU A 655 38.98 -17.17 -2.66
CA LEU A 655 38.99 -16.35 -3.87
C LEU A 655 39.15 -17.22 -5.11
N GLY A 656 38.09 -17.31 -5.92
CA GLY A 656 38.05 -18.09 -7.16
C GLY A 656 37.87 -19.61 -7.01
N ARG A 657 37.70 -20.13 -5.79
CA ARG A 657 37.44 -21.56 -5.52
C ARG A 657 36.05 -21.78 -4.96
N TYR A 658 35.40 -22.86 -5.42
CA TYR A 658 34.02 -23.20 -5.12
C TYR A 658 33.87 -24.69 -4.88
N SER A 659 32.85 -25.06 -4.08
CA SER A 659 32.42 -26.46 -3.92
C SER A 659 30.92 -26.59 -4.16
N LYS A 660 30.51 -27.80 -4.54
CA LYS A 660 29.10 -28.19 -4.56
C LYS A 660 28.56 -28.28 -3.14
N THR A 661 27.29 -27.93 -2.94
CA THR A 661 26.60 -28.19 -1.67
C THR A 661 25.90 -29.54 -1.71
N SER A 662 25.48 -30.06 -0.55
CA SER A 662 24.70 -31.31 -0.47
C SER A 662 23.42 -31.27 -1.33
N ASN A 663 22.87 -30.09 -1.58
CA ASN A 663 21.71 -29.90 -2.45
C ASN A 663 22.03 -30.12 -3.94
N THR A 664 23.29 -30.05 -4.35
CA THR A 664 23.71 -30.27 -5.74
C THR A 664 23.87 -31.77 -6.04
N THR A 665 24.09 -32.58 -5.04
CA THR A 665 24.29 -34.06 -5.18
C THR A 665 22.96 -34.79 -5.39
N GLN A 666 21.81 -34.11 -5.15
CA GLN A 666 20.46 -34.65 -5.38
C GLN A 666 19.87 -34.23 -6.76
N LEU A 667 20.63 -33.49 -7.57
CA LEU A 667 20.31 -33.06 -8.95
C LEU A 667 20.81 -34.04 -9.98
#